data_b81aedf53434bd87b8c84da567fb2e18
#
_entry.id   b81aedf53434bd87b8c84da567fb2e18
#
_cell.length_a   1.000
_cell.length_b   1.000
_cell.length_c   1.000
_cell.angle_alpha   90.00
_cell.angle_beta   90.00
_cell.angle_gamma   90.00
#
_symmetry.space_group_name_H-M   'P 1'
#
loop_
_entity.id
_entity.type
_entity.pdbx_description
1 polymer ?
#
loop_
_entity_poly.entity_id
_entity_poly.type
_entity_poly.pdbx_seq_one_letter_code
_entity_poly.pdbx_strand_id
1 'polypeptide(L)'
;MKEFYRQTVKEVLDRVESSEAGLTSEQADHSREKCGWNELTEGKKKSISQIFFEQYKDFLVLILIASALISGILGDVESVAVIVIVITINAILGTIQTVKAEQSLQSLKKLSGPEAKVLRDGTTVQLPARELVVGDIILLEAGDMIPADGRLIENASLKVDESALTGESLAVEKDLETLSAEVPLGDRTNMVFSGSFVTYGRGKAVITDTGMQTEVGKIAGLLKSTSEKQTPLQVNLEEFGKKLSILILIFCGILFAISVFRGEKIGSAFMFAVALAVAAIPEALSSIVTIVLSFGTQKMAREHAIIRKLQAVEGLGSVSIICSDKTGTLTQNKMTVEDYYVAGKRIPVSELDLDDPAQRFLMDYSILCNDSTNENGVEIGDPTETALINLASQHGLAAASIRNLYPREGELPFDSDRKMMSTLHRIDGKNRMIVKGAVDRLLELTEQIWTHDGIREITEADKIKIQQQNQSFSMEGLRVLAFTYREVSEKHTLSMDDENHLIFLGLIAMMDPPREESKAAVAECIKAGIRPVMITGDHKITAAAIAKRIGILQDLSEACEGADIENMSDAELKDFVPKISVYARVSPEHKIRIVRAWQEKGMIVAMTGDGVNDAPALKQADIGVAMGITGTEVAKDAAAMVLTDDNFATIVKAVENGRNLYQNIKYAIRFLLSGNFGAILAVLCASIAGLPVPFAPVHLLFINLLTDSLPAIALGMEPHSSEVMNEKPRSADKSILTKDFLGKIGLEGFVIGAMTMLSFLTGYHMNGALLGSTFAFGTLCLARLFHGFNCKSDHPVIFTKRFFNNKWLQGAFVLGAVLITSVLTVPEFHRVFKVETLNLMQLGCVYLYAFASLLIIQLLKWIRMKFRQR
;
A
#
# COMPACT_ATOMS: atom_id res chain seq x y z
N MET A 1 -8.10 40.65 -8.24
CA MET A 1 -8.45 39.21 -8.26
C MET A 1 -9.48 38.99 -9.35
N LYS A 2 -9.42 37.82 -10.00
CA LYS A 2 -10.44 37.44 -10.99
C LYS A 2 -11.69 37.00 -10.21
N GLU A 3 -12.75 37.81 -10.15
CA GLU A 3 -13.95 37.52 -9.35
C GLU A 3 -14.95 36.74 -10.20
N PHE A 4 -14.62 35.51 -10.57
CA PHE A 4 -15.47 34.68 -11.42
C PHE A 4 -16.86 34.38 -10.82
N TYR A 5 -16.99 34.36 -9.48
CA TYR A 5 -18.24 34.17 -8.77
C TYR A 5 -19.26 35.33 -8.98
N ARG A 6 -18.77 36.49 -9.43
CA ARG A 6 -19.61 37.66 -9.73
C ARG A 6 -19.95 37.77 -11.21
N GLN A 7 -19.58 36.80 -12.03
CA GLN A 7 -19.81 36.77 -13.47
C GLN A 7 -20.85 35.73 -13.82
N THR A 8 -21.62 36.01 -14.86
CA THR A 8 -22.54 35.01 -15.43
C THR A 8 -21.73 33.85 -16.05
N VAL A 9 -22.36 32.68 -16.18
CA VAL A 9 -21.72 31.47 -16.80
C VAL A 9 -21.13 31.82 -18.18
N LYS A 10 -21.89 32.59 -18.99
CA LYS A 10 -21.46 32.97 -20.33
C LYS A 10 -20.22 33.88 -20.31
N GLU A 11 -20.19 34.88 -19.44
CA GLU A 11 -19.04 35.77 -19.29
C GLU A 11 -17.79 35.00 -18.82
N VAL A 12 -17.95 33.98 -17.97
CA VAL A 12 -16.84 33.15 -17.53
C VAL A 12 -16.34 32.29 -18.68
N LEU A 13 -17.21 31.61 -19.43
CA LEU A 13 -16.82 30.80 -20.59
C LEU A 13 -16.07 31.65 -21.64
N ASP A 14 -16.60 32.84 -21.97
CA ASP A 14 -15.95 33.74 -22.90
C ASP A 14 -14.57 34.18 -22.39
N ARG A 15 -14.43 34.42 -21.10
CA ARG A 15 -13.18 34.89 -20.47
C ARG A 15 -12.09 33.83 -20.40
N VAL A 16 -12.48 32.55 -20.22
CA VAL A 16 -11.53 31.42 -20.21
C VAL A 16 -11.33 30.80 -21.59
N GLU A 17 -11.89 31.42 -22.63
CA GLU A 17 -11.81 30.97 -24.04
C GLU A 17 -12.36 29.54 -24.25
N SER A 18 -13.48 29.19 -23.52
CA SER A 18 -14.11 27.88 -23.55
C SER A 18 -15.54 27.92 -24.10
N SER A 19 -16.15 26.76 -24.30
CA SER A 19 -17.53 26.59 -24.74
C SER A 19 -18.23 25.47 -23.96
N GLU A 20 -19.57 25.40 -24.02
CA GLU A 20 -20.33 24.32 -23.36
C GLU A 20 -19.95 22.89 -23.87
N ALA A 21 -19.33 22.78 -25.04
CA ALA A 21 -18.82 21.52 -25.57
C ALA A 21 -17.42 21.16 -25.09
N GLY A 22 -16.80 22.03 -24.26
CA GLY A 22 -15.43 21.90 -23.79
C GLY A 22 -14.40 22.49 -24.76
N LEU A 23 -13.12 22.38 -24.41
CA LEU A 23 -11.98 22.77 -25.25
C LEU A 23 -11.70 21.70 -26.31
N THR A 24 -11.15 22.14 -27.44
CA THR A 24 -10.49 21.19 -28.36
C THR A 24 -9.10 20.81 -27.81
N SER A 25 -8.55 19.69 -28.31
CA SER A 25 -7.20 19.25 -27.93
C SER A 25 -6.13 20.33 -28.20
N GLU A 26 -6.23 21.04 -29.33
CA GLU A 26 -5.32 22.15 -29.66
C GLU A 26 -5.46 23.35 -28.70
N GLN A 27 -6.69 23.69 -28.32
CA GLN A 27 -6.94 24.78 -27.33
C GLN A 27 -6.42 24.40 -25.96
N ALA A 28 -6.57 23.12 -25.54
CA ALA A 28 -6.05 22.64 -24.27
C ALA A 28 -4.52 22.72 -24.23
N ASP A 29 -3.83 22.36 -25.30
CA ASP A 29 -2.37 22.48 -25.38
C ASP A 29 -1.91 23.94 -25.35
N HIS A 30 -2.61 24.84 -26.04
CA HIS A 30 -2.32 26.26 -25.98
C HIS A 30 -2.58 26.87 -24.59
N SER A 31 -3.65 26.48 -23.90
CA SER A 31 -3.91 26.86 -22.50
C SER A 31 -2.83 26.34 -21.57
N ARG A 32 -2.32 25.12 -21.81
CA ARG A 32 -1.21 24.53 -21.04
C ARG A 32 0.11 25.29 -21.21
N GLU A 33 0.40 25.79 -22.41
CA GLU A 33 1.59 26.63 -22.63
C GLU A 33 1.50 27.96 -21.86
N LYS A 34 0.29 28.54 -21.72
CA LYS A 34 0.07 29.79 -21.00
C LYS A 34 0.04 29.61 -19.45
N CYS A 35 -0.64 28.58 -18.94
CA CYS A 35 -0.95 28.41 -17.52
C CYS A 35 -0.07 27.35 -16.83
N GLY A 36 0.64 26.51 -17.58
CA GLY A 36 1.42 25.38 -17.03
C GLY A 36 0.55 24.18 -16.67
N TRP A 37 1.15 23.24 -15.95
CA TRP A 37 0.48 22.04 -15.44
C TRP A 37 -0.32 22.34 -14.18
N ASN A 38 -1.42 21.64 -13.97
CA ASN A 38 -2.19 21.71 -12.72
C ASN A 38 -1.45 20.93 -11.60
N GLU A 39 -0.34 21.50 -11.15
CA GLU A 39 0.48 20.94 -10.07
C GLU A 39 0.81 22.03 -9.05
N LEU A 40 0.74 21.69 -7.77
CA LEU A 40 1.30 22.53 -6.73
C LEU A 40 2.83 22.43 -6.81
N THR A 41 3.51 23.58 -6.94
CA THR A 41 4.97 23.58 -6.92
C THR A 41 5.43 23.10 -5.54
N GLU A 42 5.95 21.88 -5.50
CA GLU A 42 6.75 21.43 -4.35
C GLU A 42 7.85 22.47 -4.09
N GLY A 43 8.16 22.73 -2.80
CA GLY A 43 9.22 23.66 -2.44
C GLY A 43 10.48 23.45 -3.27
N LYS A 44 11.26 24.49 -3.53
CA LYS A 44 12.45 24.44 -4.39
C LYS A 44 13.26 23.19 -4.07
N LYS A 45 13.31 22.25 -5.00
CA LYS A 45 14.16 21.06 -4.89
C LYS A 45 15.57 21.49 -4.60
N LYS A 46 16.19 20.88 -3.59
CA LYS A 46 17.61 21.12 -3.33
C LYS A 46 18.40 20.74 -4.57
N SER A 47 19.25 21.62 -5.03
CA SER A 47 20.15 21.28 -6.14
C SER A 47 21.15 20.20 -5.68
N ILE A 48 21.64 19.39 -6.62
CA ILE A 48 22.65 18.36 -6.32
C ILE A 48 23.85 18.97 -5.57
N SER A 49 24.25 20.20 -5.95
CA SER A 49 25.29 20.94 -5.27
C SER A 49 24.93 21.31 -3.83
N GLN A 50 23.69 21.69 -3.56
CA GLN A 50 23.22 21.96 -2.19
C GLN A 50 23.27 20.71 -1.33
N ILE A 51 22.78 19.57 -1.86
CA ILE A 51 22.82 18.27 -1.17
C ILE A 51 24.27 17.89 -0.87
N PHE A 52 25.19 18.10 -1.84
CA PHE A 52 26.62 17.83 -1.66
C PHE A 52 27.23 18.67 -0.55
N PHE A 53 26.98 19.97 -0.53
CA PHE A 53 27.52 20.84 0.54
C PHE A 53 26.83 20.63 1.90
N GLU A 54 25.59 20.14 1.92
CA GLU A 54 24.93 19.75 3.17
C GLU A 54 25.62 18.57 3.85
N GLN A 55 26.27 17.65 3.10
CA GLN A 55 27.04 16.56 3.69
C GLN A 55 28.20 17.07 4.56
N TYR A 56 28.75 18.23 4.25
CA TYR A 56 29.82 18.83 5.06
C TYR A 56 29.33 19.48 6.36
N LYS A 57 28.02 19.63 6.54
CA LYS A 57 27.42 20.13 7.79
C LYS A 57 27.17 19.03 8.81
N ASP A 58 27.38 17.78 8.43
CA ASP A 58 27.27 16.67 9.35
C ASP A 58 28.25 16.83 10.52
N PHE A 59 27.78 16.54 11.73
CA PHE A 59 28.56 16.73 12.96
C PHE A 59 29.90 15.96 12.94
N LEU A 60 29.88 14.74 12.36
CA LEU A 60 31.08 13.91 12.28
C LEU A 60 32.06 14.41 11.22
N VAL A 61 31.57 14.90 10.10
CA VAL A 61 32.39 15.54 9.07
C VAL A 61 33.04 16.80 9.63
N LEU A 62 32.33 17.60 10.43
CA LEU A 62 32.91 18.75 11.12
C LEU A 62 34.07 18.37 12.09
N ILE A 63 33.92 17.27 12.83
CA ILE A 63 34.99 16.72 13.67
C ILE A 63 36.20 16.32 12.82
N LEU A 64 35.97 15.64 11.68
CA LEU A 64 37.06 15.28 10.75
C LEU A 64 37.76 16.50 10.16
N ILE A 65 37.03 17.55 9.80
CA ILE A 65 37.60 18.80 9.32
C ILE A 65 38.47 19.43 10.43
N ALA A 66 37.96 19.48 11.66
CA ALA A 66 38.71 19.98 12.79
C ALA A 66 40.00 19.12 13.03
N SER A 67 39.89 17.81 12.88
CA SER A 67 41.04 16.90 12.98
C SER A 67 42.06 17.14 11.87
N ALA A 68 41.61 17.36 10.64
CA ALA A 68 42.50 17.70 9.52
C ALA A 68 43.23 19.03 9.75
N LEU A 69 42.56 20.03 10.33
CA LEU A 69 43.16 21.32 10.70
C LEU A 69 44.25 21.11 11.78
N ILE A 70 43.95 20.33 12.82
CA ILE A 70 44.93 20.01 13.89
C ILE A 70 46.12 19.25 13.31
N SER A 71 45.93 18.25 12.44
CA SER A 71 47.01 17.54 11.75
C SER A 71 47.85 18.47 10.90
N GLY A 72 47.22 19.42 10.20
CA GLY A 72 47.94 20.43 9.42
C GLY A 72 48.83 21.33 10.28
N ILE A 73 48.33 21.77 11.44
CA ILE A 73 49.12 22.55 12.42
C ILE A 73 50.30 21.72 12.98
N LEU A 74 50.10 20.42 13.15
CA LEU A 74 51.16 19.49 13.62
C LEU A 74 52.15 19.07 12.53
N GLY A 75 51.96 19.52 11.28
CA GLY A 75 52.83 19.28 10.13
C GLY A 75 52.62 17.96 9.40
N ASP A 76 51.56 17.21 9.73
CA ASP A 76 51.21 15.94 9.05
C ASP A 76 50.32 16.21 7.83
N VAL A 77 50.92 16.73 6.75
CA VAL A 77 50.23 17.08 5.49
C VAL A 77 49.66 15.84 4.80
N GLU A 78 50.26 14.67 4.94
CA GLU A 78 49.76 13.42 4.34
C GLU A 78 48.44 13.01 4.97
N SER A 79 48.28 13.08 6.27
CA SER A 79 47.01 12.79 6.96
C SER A 79 45.92 13.79 6.60
N VAL A 80 46.27 15.08 6.45
CA VAL A 80 45.31 16.10 5.98
C VAL A 80 44.77 15.76 4.59
N ALA A 81 45.68 15.44 3.64
CA ALA A 81 45.25 15.10 2.26
C ALA A 81 44.32 13.88 2.23
N VAL A 82 44.67 12.84 3.00
CA VAL A 82 43.85 11.62 3.10
C VAL A 82 42.46 11.91 3.68
N ILE A 83 42.38 12.66 4.78
CA ILE A 83 41.11 13.01 5.41
C ILE A 83 40.25 13.81 4.46
N VAL A 84 40.79 14.80 3.74
CA VAL A 84 40.03 15.62 2.78
C VAL A 84 39.53 14.79 1.63
N ILE A 85 40.33 13.88 1.05
CA ILE A 85 39.92 12.97 -0.01
C ILE A 85 38.76 12.10 0.45
N VAL A 86 38.87 11.50 1.63
CA VAL A 86 37.84 10.61 2.17
C VAL A 86 36.53 11.36 2.46
N ILE A 87 36.59 12.54 3.10
CA ILE A 87 35.39 13.37 3.32
C ILE A 87 34.72 13.68 1.98
N THR A 88 35.50 14.03 0.96
CA THR A 88 34.97 14.37 -0.36
C THR A 88 34.30 13.16 -1.04
N ILE A 89 34.93 11.99 -0.99
CA ILE A 89 34.35 10.75 -1.52
C ILE A 89 33.06 10.38 -0.76
N ASN A 90 33.07 10.51 0.58
CA ASN A 90 31.89 10.26 1.39
C ASN A 90 30.74 11.22 1.05
N ALA A 91 31.05 12.52 0.88
CA ALA A 91 30.08 13.51 0.45
C ALA A 91 29.48 13.20 -0.95
N ILE A 92 30.29 12.72 -1.90
CA ILE A 92 29.83 12.29 -3.22
C ILE A 92 28.86 11.10 -3.08
N LEU A 93 29.25 10.07 -2.33
CA LEU A 93 28.41 8.88 -2.14
C LEU A 93 27.11 9.20 -1.38
N GLY A 94 27.17 9.98 -0.31
CA GLY A 94 26.00 10.45 0.42
C GLY A 94 25.05 11.25 -0.48
N THR A 95 25.60 12.08 -1.35
CA THR A 95 24.83 12.82 -2.36
C THR A 95 24.12 11.88 -3.35
N ILE A 96 24.86 10.89 -3.90
CA ILE A 96 24.27 9.91 -4.84
C ILE A 96 23.16 9.11 -4.16
N GLN A 97 23.36 8.69 -2.91
CA GLN A 97 22.36 7.95 -2.13
C GLN A 97 21.11 8.79 -1.89
N THR A 98 21.26 10.04 -1.46
CA THR A 98 20.14 10.97 -1.21
C THR A 98 19.36 11.26 -2.49
N VAL A 99 20.06 11.59 -3.59
CA VAL A 99 19.42 11.87 -4.88
C VAL A 99 18.65 10.66 -5.41
N LYS A 100 19.21 9.46 -5.31
CA LYS A 100 18.50 8.24 -5.72
C LYS A 100 17.27 7.94 -4.85
N ALA A 101 17.36 8.14 -3.55
CA ALA A 101 16.23 7.98 -2.63
C ALA A 101 15.10 8.97 -2.99
N GLU A 102 15.42 10.26 -3.19
CA GLU A 102 14.45 11.28 -3.59
C GLU A 102 13.79 10.98 -4.95
N GLN A 103 14.57 10.58 -5.95
CA GLN A 103 14.05 10.22 -7.27
C GLN A 103 13.09 9.03 -7.21
N SER A 104 13.39 8.03 -6.41
CA SER A 104 12.52 6.87 -6.21
C SER A 104 11.20 7.25 -5.57
N LEU A 105 11.22 8.12 -4.56
CA LEU A 105 10.02 8.65 -3.90
C LEU A 105 9.15 9.48 -4.85
N GLN A 106 9.77 10.32 -5.69
CA GLN A 106 9.04 11.12 -6.68
C GLN A 106 8.35 10.26 -7.75
N SER A 107 8.99 9.17 -8.19
CA SER A 107 8.39 8.24 -9.14
C SER A 107 7.12 7.60 -8.58
N LEU A 108 7.07 7.33 -7.28
CA LEU A 108 5.88 6.78 -6.61
C LEU A 108 4.74 7.81 -6.52
N LYS A 109 5.04 9.06 -6.19
CA LYS A 109 4.04 10.16 -6.15
C LYS A 109 3.34 10.36 -7.50
N LYS A 110 4.06 10.19 -8.61
CA LYS A 110 3.48 10.30 -9.97
C LYS A 110 2.49 9.19 -10.32
N LEU A 111 2.60 8.02 -9.72
CA LEU A 111 1.72 6.87 -9.97
C LEU A 111 0.37 6.95 -9.22
N SER A 112 0.22 7.86 -8.27
CA SER A 112 -0.96 7.97 -7.40
C SER A 112 -1.70 9.30 -7.51
N GLY A 113 -1.54 10.03 -8.60
CA GLY A 113 -2.24 11.30 -8.85
C GLY A 113 -3.73 11.06 -9.10
N PRO A 114 -4.62 11.99 -8.66
CA PRO A 114 -6.05 11.90 -8.94
C PRO A 114 -6.33 12.01 -10.44
N GLU A 115 -7.43 11.40 -10.88
CA GLU A 115 -7.95 11.51 -12.22
C GLU A 115 -9.17 12.43 -12.27
N ALA A 116 -9.48 12.98 -13.42
CA ALA A 116 -10.62 13.85 -13.63
C ALA A 116 -11.38 13.47 -14.90
N LYS A 117 -12.72 13.53 -14.83
CA LYS A 117 -13.61 13.39 -15.99
C LYS A 117 -13.76 14.76 -16.65
N VAL A 118 -13.36 14.89 -17.89
CA VAL A 118 -13.32 16.18 -18.60
C VAL A 118 -14.07 16.08 -19.93
N LEU A 119 -14.81 17.11 -20.26
CA LEU A 119 -15.46 17.23 -21.58
C LEU A 119 -14.49 17.94 -22.53
N ARG A 120 -13.97 17.24 -23.52
CA ARG A 120 -13.13 17.76 -24.62
C ARG A 120 -13.66 17.27 -25.95
N ASP A 121 -13.61 18.13 -26.96
CA ASP A 121 -14.09 17.82 -28.31
C ASP A 121 -15.56 17.24 -28.31
N GLY A 122 -16.39 17.69 -27.37
CA GLY A 122 -17.76 17.19 -27.18
C GLY A 122 -17.87 15.77 -26.60
N THR A 123 -16.76 15.16 -26.19
CA THR A 123 -16.73 13.81 -25.60
C THR A 123 -16.15 13.83 -24.20
N THR A 124 -16.66 12.96 -23.32
CA THR A 124 -16.11 12.81 -21.97
C THR A 124 -14.87 11.93 -22.01
N VAL A 125 -13.73 12.47 -21.52
CA VAL A 125 -12.44 11.79 -21.45
C VAL A 125 -11.98 11.80 -19.99
N GLN A 126 -11.43 10.69 -19.52
CA GLN A 126 -10.78 10.61 -18.23
C GLN A 126 -9.28 10.86 -18.41
N LEU A 127 -8.72 11.78 -17.64
CA LEU A 127 -7.31 12.13 -17.72
C LEU A 127 -6.75 12.48 -16.34
N PRO A 128 -5.42 12.36 -16.15
CA PRO A 128 -4.77 12.75 -14.91
C PRO A 128 -5.08 14.21 -14.57
N ALA A 129 -5.46 14.50 -13.32
CA ALA A 129 -5.83 15.84 -12.88
C ALA A 129 -4.73 16.89 -13.14
N ARG A 130 -3.46 16.48 -13.19
CA ARG A 130 -2.32 17.35 -13.55
C ARG A 130 -2.40 17.89 -14.99
N GLU A 131 -3.15 17.24 -15.88
CA GLU A 131 -3.27 17.61 -17.30
C GLU A 131 -4.41 18.60 -17.57
N LEU A 132 -5.17 18.94 -16.52
CA LEU A 132 -6.20 19.97 -16.58
C LEU A 132 -5.63 21.34 -16.87
N VAL A 133 -6.38 22.11 -17.65
CA VAL A 133 -6.05 23.47 -18.01
C VAL A 133 -7.22 24.42 -17.74
N VAL A 134 -6.94 25.70 -17.64
CA VAL A 134 -7.98 26.73 -17.55
C VAL A 134 -8.85 26.68 -18.81
N GLY A 135 -10.17 26.63 -18.62
CA GLY A 135 -11.17 26.46 -19.69
C GLY A 135 -11.67 25.03 -19.89
N ASP A 136 -11.05 24.00 -19.30
CA ASP A 136 -11.60 22.65 -19.30
C ASP A 136 -12.94 22.61 -18.57
N ILE A 137 -13.89 21.77 -19.04
CA ILE A 137 -15.14 21.50 -18.34
C ILE A 137 -15.01 20.15 -17.64
N ILE A 138 -15.05 20.17 -16.31
CA ILE A 138 -15.04 18.97 -15.48
C ILE A 138 -16.45 18.51 -15.15
N LEU A 139 -16.66 17.18 -15.12
CA LEU A 139 -17.86 16.54 -14.62
C LEU A 139 -17.60 16.09 -13.19
N LEU A 140 -18.51 16.44 -12.29
CA LEU A 140 -18.42 16.20 -10.85
C LEU A 140 -19.57 15.31 -10.40
N GLU A 141 -19.28 14.24 -9.67
CA GLU A 141 -20.22 13.30 -9.08
C GLU A 141 -19.87 13.05 -7.61
N ALA A 142 -20.85 12.57 -6.83
CA ALA A 142 -20.61 12.23 -5.43
C ALA A 142 -19.42 11.24 -5.29
N GLY A 143 -18.44 11.59 -4.47
CA GLY A 143 -17.20 10.83 -4.28
C GLY A 143 -16.00 11.35 -5.07
N ASP A 144 -16.20 12.29 -6.00
CA ASP A 144 -15.09 12.90 -6.74
C ASP A 144 -14.37 13.95 -5.89
N MET A 145 -13.05 14.03 -6.05
CA MET A 145 -12.24 15.15 -5.58
C MET A 145 -12.20 16.23 -6.67
N ILE A 146 -12.43 17.47 -6.27
CA ILE A 146 -12.35 18.62 -7.17
C ILE A 146 -10.87 18.93 -7.44
N PRO A 147 -10.40 18.78 -8.70
CA PRO A 147 -8.97 18.80 -9.00
C PRO A 147 -8.38 20.21 -9.23
N ALA A 148 -9.24 21.21 -9.45
CA ALA A 148 -8.85 22.60 -9.72
C ALA A 148 -10.01 23.52 -9.36
N ASP A 149 -9.78 24.84 -9.24
CA ASP A 149 -10.84 25.80 -8.97
C ASP A 149 -11.68 26.02 -10.22
N GLY A 150 -13.00 26.05 -10.05
CA GLY A 150 -13.93 26.18 -11.16
C GLY A 150 -15.21 26.95 -10.84
N ARG A 151 -15.88 27.47 -11.89
CA ARG A 151 -17.21 28.05 -11.85
C ARG A 151 -18.24 27.03 -12.31
N LEU A 152 -19.24 26.78 -11.47
CA LEU A 152 -20.33 25.86 -11.83
C LEU A 152 -21.11 26.40 -13.03
N ILE A 153 -21.38 25.50 -13.99
CA ILE A 153 -22.18 25.77 -15.19
C ILE A 153 -23.44 24.91 -15.22
N GLU A 154 -23.46 23.77 -14.53
CA GLU A 154 -24.62 22.91 -14.35
C GLU A 154 -24.60 22.36 -12.92
N ASN A 155 -25.79 22.29 -12.30
CA ASN A 155 -25.95 21.82 -10.92
C ASN A 155 -27.22 20.95 -10.79
N ALA A 156 -27.04 19.75 -10.21
CA ALA A 156 -28.11 18.85 -9.82
C ALA A 156 -27.91 18.42 -8.36
N SER A 157 -28.34 19.30 -7.44
CA SER A 157 -28.24 19.13 -5.98
C SER A 157 -26.82 18.85 -5.49
N LEU A 158 -25.80 19.49 -6.07
CA LEU A 158 -24.40 19.30 -5.71
C LEU A 158 -24.12 19.82 -4.31
N LYS A 159 -23.54 18.98 -3.45
CA LYS A 159 -23.02 19.37 -2.14
C LYS A 159 -21.53 19.04 -2.06
N VAL A 160 -20.76 19.99 -1.55
CA VAL A 160 -19.29 19.90 -1.53
C VAL A 160 -18.77 20.12 -0.10
N ASP A 161 -17.93 19.22 0.37
CA ASP A 161 -17.17 19.40 1.60
C ASP A 161 -15.94 20.25 1.30
N GLU A 162 -15.95 21.49 1.82
CA GLU A 162 -14.89 22.48 1.70
C GLU A 162 -14.15 22.70 3.02
N SER A 163 -14.32 21.80 3.99
CA SER A 163 -13.76 21.92 5.35
C SER A 163 -12.25 22.13 5.39
N ALA A 164 -11.52 21.58 4.42
CA ALA A 164 -10.08 21.79 4.29
C ALA A 164 -9.68 23.24 3.99
N LEU A 165 -10.57 24.01 3.38
CA LEU A 165 -10.34 25.41 2.99
C LEU A 165 -11.03 26.42 3.92
N THR A 166 -12.25 26.10 4.34
CA THR A 166 -13.11 27.01 5.12
C THR A 166 -13.04 26.75 6.62
N GLY A 167 -12.67 25.53 7.03
CA GLY A 167 -12.73 25.06 8.42
C GLY A 167 -14.15 24.67 8.88
N GLU A 168 -15.18 24.82 8.03
CA GLU A 168 -16.57 24.47 8.33
C GLU A 168 -16.81 22.98 8.04
N SER A 169 -17.34 22.25 9.02
CA SER A 169 -17.53 20.78 8.91
C SER A 169 -18.76 20.34 8.11
N LEU A 170 -19.66 21.28 7.76
CA LEU A 170 -20.88 20.99 7.01
C LEU A 170 -20.62 21.15 5.52
N ALA A 171 -21.12 20.20 4.72
CA ALA A 171 -21.04 20.30 3.27
C ALA A 171 -21.90 21.47 2.75
N VAL A 172 -21.31 22.26 1.87
CA VAL A 172 -21.94 23.47 1.28
C VAL A 172 -22.82 23.03 0.10
N GLU A 173 -24.07 23.42 0.12
CA GLU A 173 -24.97 23.26 -1.02
C GLU A 173 -24.62 24.29 -2.10
N LYS A 174 -24.39 23.82 -3.32
CA LYS A 174 -23.97 24.67 -4.45
C LYS A 174 -25.14 25.12 -5.30
N ASP A 175 -25.05 26.29 -5.90
CA ASP A 175 -26.03 26.83 -6.84
C ASP A 175 -25.35 27.48 -8.06
N LEU A 176 -26.16 28.02 -8.99
CA LEU A 176 -25.69 28.68 -10.21
C LEU A 176 -25.82 30.23 -10.16
N GLU A 177 -26.43 30.77 -9.10
CA GLU A 177 -26.71 32.19 -9.00
C GLU A 177 -25.44 33.03 -9.00
N THR A 178 -25.47 34.13 -9.72
CA THR A 178 -24.36 35.09 -9.78
C THR A 178 -24.38 35.96 -8.53
N LEU A 179 -23.29 35.93 -7.76
CA LEU A 179 -23.19 36.73 -6.53
C LEU A 179 -22.93 38.20 -6.84
N SER A 180 -23.71 39.11 -6.29
CA SER A 180 -23.61 40.56 -6.56
C SER A 180 -22.59 41.25 -5.67
N ALA A 181 -22.30 40.75 -4.47
CA ALA A 181 -21.41 41.34 -3.47
C ALA A 181 -20.09 40.56 -3.34
N GLU A 182 -19.07 41.18 -2.76
CA GLU A 182 -17.87 40.48 -2.34
C GLU A 182 -18.19 39.63 -1.10
N VAL A 183 -17.95 38.30 -1.21
CA VAL A 183 -18.24 37.33 -0.15
C VAL A 183 -17.00 36.50 0.20
N PRO A 184 -16.90 36.06 1.45
CA PRO A 184 -15.86 35.12 1.87
C PRO A 184 -15.83 33.85 1.02
N LEU A 185 -14.76 33.08 1.09
CA LEU A 185 -14.56 31.88 0.27
C LEU A 185 -15.68 30.83 0.46
N GLY A 186 -16.08 30.57 1.72
CA GLY A 186 -17.12 29.58 2.06
C GLY A 186 -18.53 29.95 1.57
N ASP A 187 -18.78 31.23 1.31
CA ASP A 187 -20.07 31.74 0.83
C ASP A 187 -20.16 31.78 -0.71
N ARG A 188 -19.12 31.39 -1.44
CA ARG A 188 -19.10 31.35 -2.91
C ARG A 188 -19.79 30.05 -3.40
N THR A 189 -21.10 29.99 -3.26
CA THR A 189 -21.91 28.84 -3.56
C THR A 189 -21.86 28.39 -5.02
N ASN A 190 -21.49 29.27 -5.93
CA ASN A 190 -21.43 29.04 -7.37
C ASN A 190 -20.03 28.64 -7.88
N MET A 191 -19.07 28.50 -6.96
CA MET A 191 -17.71 28.07 -7.25
C MET A 191 -17.43 26.70 -6.62
N VAL A 192 -16.47 25.99 -7.17
CA VAL A 192 -15.88 24.77 -6.61
C VAL A 192 -14.36 24.97 -6.48
N PHE A 193 -13.77 24.39 -5.45
CA PHE A 193 -12.37 24.64 -5.10
C PHE A 193 -11.55 23.36 -5.08
N SER A 194 -10.32 23.46 -5.57
CA SER A 194 -9.35 22.37 -5.57
C SER A 194 -9.17 21.77 -4.17
N GLY A 195 -9.10 20.43 -4.09
CA GLY A 195 -8.90 19.71 -2.83
C GLY A 195 -10.16 19.53 -1.98
N SER A 196 -11.32 20.01 -2.44
CA SER A 196 -12.63 19.77 -1.84
C SER A 196 -13.25 18.50 -2.42
N PHE A 197 -14.25 17.92 -1.73
CA PHE A 197 -14.87 16.66 -2.12
C PHE A 197 -16.36 16.80 -2.35
N VAL A 198 -16.85 16.19 -3.42
CA VAL A 198 -18.29 16.10 -3.70
C VAL A 198 -18.91 15.05 -2.79
N THR A 199 -19.82 15.46 -1.90
CA THR A 199 -20.49 14.57 -0.96
C THR A 199 -21.85 14.07 -1.46
N TYR A 200 -22.52 14.86 -2.33
CA TYR A 200 -23.83 14.52 -2.86
C TYR A 200 -24.09 15.23 -4.19
N GLY A 201 -24.94 14.64 -5.04
CA GLY A 201 -25.39 15.21 -6.31
C GLY A 201 -24.35 15.13 -7.43
N ARG A 202 -24.58 15.92 -8.48
CA ARG A 202 -23.70 16.03 -9.65
C ARG A 202 -23.71 17.44 -10.22
N GLY A 203 -22.66 17.79 -10.95
CA GLY A 203 -22.56 19.09 -11.60
C GLY A 203 -21.51 19.15 -12.67
N LYS A 204 -21.47 20.24 -13.42
CA LYS A 204 -20.36 20.58 -14.33
C LYS A 204 -19.77 21.90 -13.92
N ALA A 205 -18.46 22.01 -13.99
CA ALA A 205 -17.76 23.27 -13.72
C ALA A 205 -16.73 23.54 -14.81
N VAL A 206 -16.57 24.80 -15.20
CA VAL A 206 -15.47 25.25 -16.05
C VAL A 206 -14.30 25.67 -15.17
N ILE A 207 -13.10 25.15 -15.44
CA ILE A 207 -11.89 25.45 -14.70
C ILE A 207 -11.47 26.90 -14.91
N THR A 208 -11.28 27.60 -13.81
CA THR A 208 -10.89 29.03 -13.78
C THR A 208 -9.44 29.25 -13.38
N ASP A 209 -8.93 28.43 -12.48
CA ASP A 209 -7.56 28.51 -11.97
C ASP A 209 -7.00 27.10 -11.71
N THR A 210 -5.70 26.92 -12.00
CA THR A 210 -4.98 25.63 -11.86
C THR A 210 -3.71 25.79 -11.03
N GLY A 211 -3.24 24.71 -10.41
CA GLY A 211 -1.97 24.62 -9.69
C GLY A 211 -1.81 25.68 -8.60
N MET A 212 -0.73 26.43 -8.64
CA MET A 212 -0.42 27.47 -7.64
C MET A 212 -1.37 28.68 -7.68
N GLN A 213 -2.23 28.80 -8.69
CA GLN A 213 -3.21 29.89 -8.79
C GLN A 213 -4.53 29.55 -8.10
N THR A 214 -4.79 28.27 -7.79
CA THR A 214 -5.95 27.84 -7.00
C THR A 214 -5.89 28.41 -5.58
N GLU A 215 -7.02 28.42 -4.87
CA GLU A 215 -7.05 28.87 -3.47
C GLU A 215 -6.13 28.01 -2.58
N VAL A 216 -6.14 26.67 -2.78
CA VAL A 216 -5.18 25.76 -2.13
C VAL A 216 -3.73 26.09 -2.52
N GLY A 217 -3.48 26.39 -3.78
CA GLY A 217 -2.15 26.78 -4.27
C GLY A 217 -1.62 28.05 -3.61
N LYS A 218 -2.48 29.03 -3.39
CA LYS A 218 -2.13 30.26 -2.65
C LYS A 218 -1.78 29.99 -1.20
N ILE A 219 -2.55 29.12 -0.51
CA ILE A 219 -2.27 28.68 0.86
C ILE A 219 -0.95 27.89 0.91
N ALA A 220 -0.72 26.96 -0.03
CA ALA A 220 0.52 26.19 -0.12
C ALA A 220 1.75 27.09 -0.35
N GLY A 221 1.59 28.19 -1.08
CA GLY A 221 2.63 29.20 -1.26
C GLY A 221 3.01 29.93 0.02
N LEU A 222 2.08 30.10 0.96
CA LEU A 222 2.30 30.71 2.28
C LEU A 222 2.94 29.70 3.29
N LEU A 223 2.63 28.42 3.14
CA LEU A 223 3.16 27.33 3.97
C LEU A 223 4.52 26.85 3.42
N LYS A 224 5.54 27.70 3.45
CA LYS A 224 6.90 27.30 3.11
C LYS A 224 7.38 26.18 4.04
N SER A 225 7.53 24.97 3.48
CA SER A 225 8.20 23.79 4.05
C SER A 225 7.54 23.12 5.26
N THR A 226 6.56 22.28 5.03
CA THR A 226 6.32 21.13 5.90
C THR A 226 7.27 20.01 5.45
N SER A 227 8.28 19.70 6.27
CA SER A 227 9.13 18.51 6.06
C SER A 227 8.26 17.23 6.09
N GLU A 228 8.51 16.29 5.19
CA GLU A 228 7.86 14.98 5.23
C GLU A 228 8.06 14.35 6.62
N LYS A 229 6.99 13.82 7.22
CA LYS A 229 7.08 13.13 8.51
C LYS A 229 7.89 11.85 8.34
N GLN A 230 8.91 11.69 9.17
CA GLN A 230 9.71 10.45 9.23
C GLN A 230 8.86 9.27 9.70
N THR A 231 9.23 8.05 9.26
CA THR A 231 8.59 6.83 9.76
C THR A 231 8.98 6.58 11.23
N PRO A 232 8.14 5.88 12.03
CA PRO A 232 8.48 5.50 13.40
C PRO A 232 9.83 4.76 13.48
N LEU A 233 10.13 3.91 12.49
CA LEU A 233 11.40 3.22 12.38
C LEU A 233 12.58 4.18 12.22
N GLN A 234 12.45 5.17 11.33
CA GLN A 234 13.49 6.19 11.11
C GLN A 234 13.74 6.98 12.40
N VAL A 235 12.67 7.42 13.08
CA VAL A 235 12.79 8.14 14.37
C VAL A 235 13.48 7.29 15.43
N ASN A 236 13.07 6.02 15.60
CA ASN A 236 13.66 5.10 16.57
C ASN A 236 15.15 4.81 16.27
N LEU A 237 15.50 4.67 14.98
CA LEU A 237 16.90 4.45 14.57
C LEU A 237 17.74 5.70 14.75
N GLU A 238 17.20 6.88 14.50
CA GLU A 238 17.88 8.15 14.74
C GLU A 238 18.15 8.36 16.24
N GLU A 239 17.16 8.10 17.09
CA GLU A 239 17.31 8.17 18.54
C GLU A 239 18.35 7.16 19.06
N PHE A 240 18.31 5.92 18.55
CA PHE A 240 19.32 4.92 18.84
C PHE A 240 20.71 5.35 18.35
N GLY A 241 20.83 5.88 17.15
CA GLY A 241 22.06 6.41 16.59
C GLY A 241 22.66 7.50 17.50
N LYS A 242 21.85 8.43 17.99
CA LYS A 242 22.26 9.47 18.94
C LYS A 242 22.80 8.86 20.26
N LYS A 243 22.07 7.91 20.85
CA LYS A 243 22.49 7.23 22.09
C LYS A 243 23.81 6.45 21.89
N LEU A 244 23.92 5.74 20.76
CA LEU A 244 25.11 4.99 20.40
C LEU A 244 26.31 5.93 20.18
N SER A 245 26.13 7.05 19.48
CA SER A 245 27.15 8.05 19.24
C SER A 245 27.69 8.63 20.56
N ILE A 246 26.82 8.95 21.51
CA ILE A 246 27.23 9.42 22.84
C ILE A 246 28.07 8.36 23.57
N LEU A 247 27.61 7.10 23.55
CA LEU A 247 28.35 5.99 24.16
C LEU A 247 29.74 5.82 23.55
N ILE A 248 29.83 5.88 22.22
CA ILE A 248 31.10 5.79 21.49
C ILE A 248 32.03 6.96 21.82
N LEU A 249 31.51 8.18 21.89
CA LEU A 249 32.30 9.36 22.25
C LEU A 249 32.86 9.24 23.68
N ILE A 250 32.07 8.76 24.63
CA ILE A 250 32.55 8.49 26.01
C ILE A 250 33.69 7.46 25.97
N PHE A 251 33.51 6.38 25.22
CA PHE A 251 34.51 5.32 25.07
C PHE A 251 35.79 5.83 24.43
N CYS A 252 35.72 6.63 23.37
CA CYS A 252 36.86 7.27 22.73
C CYS A 252 37.61 8.22 23.68
N GLY A 253 36.86 8.95 24.51
CA GLY A 253 37.45 9.79 25.58
C GLY A 253 38.26 9.01 26.62
N ILE A 254 37.73 7.83 27.01
CA ILE A 254 38.47 6.92 27.92
C ILE A 254 39.74 6.40 27.24
N LEU A 255 39.67 5.96 25.99
CA LEU A 255 40.83 5.50 25.23
C LEU A 255 41.85 6.60 25.04
N PHE A 256 41.39 7.82 24.70
CA PHE A 256 42.28 8.98 24.63
C PHE A 256 43.04 9.20 25.95
N ALA A 257 42.34 9.19 27.08
CA ALA A 257 42.97 9.33 28.40
C ALA A 257 44.01 8.23 28.67
N ILE A 258 43.68 6.97 28.38
CA ILE A 258 44.57 5.82 28.53
C ILE A 258 45.86 6.01 27.67
N SER A 259 45.69 6.41 26.38
CA SER A 259 46.83 6.65 25.47
C SER A 259 47.76 7.76 26.00
N VAL A 260 47.19 8.87 26.48
CA VAL A 260 47.96 9.98 27.07
C VAL A 260 48.69 9.53 28.35
N PHE A 261 48.03 8.77 29.24
CA PHE A 261 48.64 8.22 30.43
C PHE A 261 49.81 7.26 30.14
N ARG A 262 49.82 6.61 28.97
CA ARG A 262 50.89 5.74 28.48
C ARG A 262 52.05 6.49 27.85
N GLY A 263 51.98 7.81 27.76
CA GLY A 263 53.05 8.66 27.23
C GLY A 263 53.02 8.83 25.71
N GLU A 264 51.90 8.48 25.05
CA GLU A 264 51.71 8.80 23.63
C GLU A 264 51.62 10.32 23.44
N LYS A 265 52.03 10.81 22.25
CA LYS A 265 51.86 12.22 21.90
C LYS A 265 50.36 12.57 21.87
N ILE A 266 49.99 13.65 22.56
CA ILE A 266 48.58 14.10 22.68
C ILE A 266 47.89 14.20 21.32
N GLY A 267 48.58 14.74 20.29
CA GLY A 267 48.05 14.86 18.94
C GLY A 267 47.72 13.50 18.29
N SER A 268 48.62 12.51 18.43
CA SER A 268 48.40 11.16 17.89
C SER A 268 47.27 10.44 18.60
N ALA A 269 47.20 10.53 19.93
CA ALA A 269 46.14 9.93 20.74
C ALA A 269 44.75 10.56 20.40
N PHE A 270 44.70 11.88 20.21
CA PHE A 270 43.50 12.61 19.82
C PHE A 270 43.01 12.19 18.41
N MET A 271 43.92 12.18 17.42
CA MET A 271 43.60 11.77 16.04
C MET A 271 43.11 10.35 15.99
N PHE A 272 43.68 9.45 16.76
CA PHE A 272 43.23 8.07 16.84
C PHE A 272 41.81 7.97 17.46
N ALA A 273 41.55 8.65 18.57
CA ALA A 273 40.25 8.65 19.23
C ALA A 273 39.13 9.19 18.30
N VAL A 274 39.44 10.25 17.55
CA VAL A 274 38.52 10.84 16.58
C VAL A 274 38.25 9.87 15.41
N ALA A 275 39.32 9.27 14.84
CA ALA A 275 39.14 8.32 13.75
C ALA A 275 38.32 7.09 14.17
N LEU A 276 38.53 6.61 15.41
CA LEU A 276 37.73 5.52 15.96
C LEU A 276 36.27 5.94 16.17
N ALA A 277 36.01 7.15 16.66
CA ALA A 277 34.67 7.67 16.84
C ALA A 277 33.90 7.67 15.51
N VAL A 278 34.54 8.22 14.48
CA VAL A 278 33.93 8.26 13.11
C VAL A 278 33.69 6.87 12.57
N ALA A 279 34.63 5.95 12.71
CA ALA A 279 34.47 4.58 12.21
C ALA A 279 33.43 3.76 12.97
N ALA A 280 33.21 4.06 14.24
CA ALA A 280 32.28 3.30 15.07
C ALA A 280 30.81 3.72 14.89
N ILE A 281 30.57 4.94 14.42
CA ILE A 281 29.21 5.47 14.22
C ILE A 281 28.69 5.06 12.81
N PRO A 282 27.56 4.35 12.72
CA PRO A 282 27.02 3.89 11.43
C PRO A 282 26.24 5.01 10.72
N GLU A 283 26.94 5.96 10.09
CA GLU A 283 26.33 7.12 9.39
C GLU A 283 25.36 6.71 8.29
N ALA A 284 25.65 5.64 7.55
CA ALA A 284 24.85 5.16 6.44
C ALA A 284 23.50 4.54 6.86
N LEU A 285 23.24 4.36 8.15
CA LEU A 285 22.10 3.58 8.64
C LEU A 285 20.73 4.16 8.17
N SER A 286 20.53 5.45 8.37
CA SER A 286 19.27 6.13 8.00
C SER A 286 19.08 6.17 6.47
N SER A 287 20.15 6.42 5.73
CA SER A 287 20.11 6.43 4.26
C SER A 287 19.80 5.05 3.68
N ILE A 288 20.40 4.00 4.23
CA ILE A 288 20.16 2.61 3.81
C ILE A 288 18.70 2.23 4.04
N VAL A 289 18.13 2.57 5.21
CA VAL A 289 16.73 2.29 5.50
C VAL A 289 15.81 2.98 4.48
N THR A 290 16.06 4.25 4.18
CA THR A 290 15.27 4.99 3.18
C THR A 290 15.37 4.37 1.78
N ILE A 291 16.57 3.96 1.36
CA ILE A 291 16.79 3.27 0.07
C ILE A 291 16.03 1.93 0.04
N VAL A 292 16.12 1.14 1.11
CA VAL A 292 15.45 -0.16 1.21
C VAL A 292 13.93 0.01 1.18
N LEU A 293 13.37 0.98 1.91
CA LEU A 293 11.96 1.32 1.87
C LEU A 293 11.52 1.72 0.45
N SER A 294 12.33 2.50 -0.25
CA SER A 294 12.04 2.93 -1.62
C SER A 294 12.00 1.76 -2.61
N PHE A 295 12.95 0.82 -2.53
CA PHE A 295 12.91 -0.40 -3.36
C PHE A 295 11.71 -1.29 -3.02
N GLY A 296 11.36 -1.38 -1.73
CA GLY A 296 10.19 -2.12 -1.28
C GLY A 296 8.88 -1.55 -1.86
N THR A 297 8.72 -0.23 -1.81
CA THR A 297 7.54 0.44 -2.38
C THR A 297 7.43 0.28 -3.89
N GLN A 298 8.55 0.36 -4.62
CA GLN A 298 8.56 0.08 -6.06
C GLN A 298 8.14 -1.35 -6.38
N LYS A 299 8.56 -2.32 -5.57
CA LYS A 299 8.13 -3.72 -5.73
C LYS A 299 6.64 -3.85 -5.48
N MET A 300 6.12 -3.28 -4.38
CA MET A 300 4.70 -3.30 -4.05
C MET A 300 3.85 -2.68 -5.16
N ALA A 301 4.29 -1.57 -5.75
CA ALA A 301 3.60 -0.93 -6.86
C ALA A 301 3.53 -1.83 -8.12
N ARG A 302 4.58 -2.60 -8.42
CA ARG A 302 4.57 -3.60 -9.50
C ARG A 302 3.63 -4.78 -9.21
N GLU A 303 3.31 -5.02 -7.96
CA GLU A 303 2.40 -6.06 -7.47
C GLU A 303 1.04 -5.45 -7.10
N HIS A 304 0.62 -4.39 -7.79
CA HIS A 304 -0.68 -3.74 -7.68
C HIS A 304 -0.97 -3.01 -6.35
N ALA A 305 0.01 -2.79 -5.48
CA ALA A 305 -0.15 -2.05 -4.24
C ALA A 305 0.65 -0.74 -4.27
N ILE A 306 0.00 0.39 -4.55
CA ILE A 306 0.61 1.71 -4.56
C ILE A 306 0.62 2.29 -3.14
N ILE A 307 1.80 2.54 -2.61
CA ILE A 307 1.99 3.14 -1.29
C ILE A 307 2.00 4.66 -1.40
N ARG A 308 1.06 5.32 -0.74
CA ARG A 308 0.96 6.80 -0.67
C ARG A 308 1.71 7.38 0.54
N LYS A 309 1.76 6.66 1.65
CA LYS A 309 2.45 7.07 2.89
C LYS A 309 3.51 6.04 3.26
N LEU A 310 4.79 6.43 3.29
CA LEU A 310 5.90 5.51 3.61
C LEU A 310 5.77 4.82 4.98
N GLN A 311 5.11 5.48 5.94
CA GLN A 311 4.83 4.91 7.25
C GLN A 311 4.02 3.61 7.16
N ALA A 312 3.14 3.49 6.16
CA ALA A 312 2.34 2.29 5.94
C ALA A 312 3.18 1.05 5.63
N VAL A 313 4.33 1.22 4.96
CA VAL A 313 5.22 0.09 4.62
C VAL A 313 5.73 -0.63 5.86
N GLU A 314 6.08 0.14 6.90
CA GLU A 314 6.49 -0.42 8.19
C GLU A 314 5.32 -1.09 8.90
N GLY A 315 4.16 -0.43 8.91
CA GLY A 315 2.93 -0.94 9.50
C GLY A 315 2.48 -2.25 8.87
N LEU A 316 2.56 -2.39 7.53
CA LEU A 316 2.18 -3.60 6.78
C LEU A 316 2.84 -4.86 7.34
N GLY A 317 4.13 -4.80 7.68
CA GLY A 317 4.85 -5.93 8.28
C GLY A 317 4.37 -6.33 9.68
N SER A 318 3.57 -5.50 10.34
CA SER A 318 3.07 -5.67 11.70
C SER A 318 1.55 -5.86 11.78
N VAL A 319 0.85 -5.84 10.64
CA VAL A 319 -0.60 -6.00 10.57
C VAL A 319 -1.05 -7.25 11.32
N SER A 320 -2.00 -7.06 12.24
CA SER A 320 -2.59 -8.11 13.07
C SER A 320 -4.05 -8.36 12.71
N ILE A 321 -4.76 -7.32 12.26
CA ILE A 321 -6.17 -7.34 11.88
C ILE A 321 -6.31 -6.74 10.48
N ILE A 322 -7.08 -7.37 9.61
CA ILE A 322 -7.49 -6.80 8.33
C ILE A 322 -9.01 -6.68 8.35
N CYS A 323 -9.51 -5.47 8.54
CA CYS A 323 -10.93 -5.14 8.40
C CYS A 323 -11.21 -4.88 6.91
N SER A 324 -11.96 -5.76 6.28
CA SER A 324 -12.24 -5.66 4.85
C SER A 324 -13.72 -5.36 4.60
N ASP A 325 -13.99 -4.39 3.73
CA ASP A 325 -15.32 -4.29 3.14
C ASP A 325 -15.58 -5.54 2.28
N LYS A 326 -16.84 -5.94 2.17
CA LYS A 326 -17.25 -7.11 1.40
C LYS A 326 -17.21 -6.82 -0.10
N THR A 327 -17.94 -5.76 -0.53
CA THR A 327 -18.25 -5.47 -1.93
C THR A 327 -17.01 -4.96 -2.66
N GLY A 328 -16.73 -5.52 -3.84
CA GLY A 328 -15.61 -5.09 -4.68
C GLY A 328 -14.22 -5.52 -4.19
N THR A 329 -14.06 -5.85 -2.90
CA THR A 329 -12.77 -6.27 -2.32
C THR A 329 -12.69 -7.79 -2.15
N LEU A 330 -13.59 -8.35 -1.35
CA LEU A 330 -13.68 -9.82 -1.13
C LEU A 330 -14.52 -10.48 -2.21
N THR A 331 -15.46 -9.75 -2.80
CA THR A 331 -16.34 -10.18 -3.88
C THR A 331 -16.01 -9.47 -5.18
N GLN A 332 -16.60 -9.96 -6.29
CA GLN A 332 -16.31 -9.45 -7.63
C GLN A 332 -16.99 -8.11 -7.95
N ASN A 333 -17.93 -7.64 -7.11
CA ASN A 333 -18.84 -6.52 -7.37
C ASN A 333 -19.67 -6.73 -8.65
N LYS A 334 -20.04 -7.97 -8.90
CA LYS A 334 -20.81 -8.37 -10.08
C LYS A 334 -21.84 -9.42 -9.71
N MET A 335 -23.12 -9.09 -9.81
CA MET A 335 -24.17 -10.05 -9.57
C MET A 335 -24.08 -11.20 -10.58
N THR A 336 -24.16 -12.43 -10.09
CA THR A 336 -24.07 -13.66 -10.89
C THR A 336 -25.17 -14.60 -10.47
N VAL A 337 -25.88 -15.19 -11.42
CA VAL A 337 -26.89 -16.22 -11.15
C VAL A 337 -26.19 -17.51 -10.77
N GLU A 338 -26.60 -18.12 -9.64
CA GLU A 338 -26.04 -19.40 -9.18
C GLU A 338 -27.04 -20.57 -9.32
N ASP A 339 -28.31 -20.32 -9.06
CA ASP A 339 -29.33 -21.38 -9.01
C ASP A 339 -30.66 -20.95 -9.65
N TYR A 340 -31.34 -21.95 -10.22
CA TYR A 340 -32.76 -21.87 -10.60
C TYR A 340 -33.58 -22.76 -9.67
N TYR A 341 -34.85 -22.36 -9.47
CA TYR A 341 -35.87 -23.24 -8.92
C TYR A 341 -37.07 -23.20 -9.84
N VAL A 342 -37.27 -24.29 -10.57
CA VAL A 342 -38.34 -24.41 -11.59
C VAL A 342 -38.95 -25.79 -11.57
N ALA A 343 -40.26 -25.89 -11.80
CA ALA A 343 -41.02 -27.16 -11.74
C ALA A 343 -40.74 -27.97 -10.44
N GLY A 344 -40.58 -27.28 -9.31
CA GLY A 344 -40.37 -27.89 -8.00
C GLY A 344 -38.97 -28.46 -7.74
N LYS A 345 -37.96 -28.15 -8.61
CA LYS A 345 -36.59 -28.62 -8.48
C LYS A 345 -35.63 -27.43 -8.41
N ARG A 346 -34.60 -27.54 -7.53
CA ARG A 346 -33.43 -26.67 -7.53
C ARG A 346 -32.45 -27.17 -8.58
N ILE A 347 -31.93 -26.29 -9.44
CA ILE A 347 -31.01 -26.59 -10.53
C ILE A 347 -29.88 -25.56 -10.47
N PRO A 348 -28.65 -26.00 -10.15
CA PRO A 348 -27.48 -25.14 -10.26
C PRO A 348 -27.27 -24.68 -11.70
N VAL A 349 -26.76 -23.45 -11.89
CA VAL A 349 -26.49 -22.90 -13.24
C VAL A 349 -25.60 -23.80 -14.08
N SER A 350 -24.66 -24.52 -13.47
CA SER A 350 -23.79 -25.49 -14.17
C SER A 350 -24.53 -26.71 -14.76
N GLU A 351 -25.77 -26.95 -14.32
CA GLU A 351 -26.62 -28.08 -14.75
C GLU A 351 -27.82 -27.61 -15.56
N LEU A 352 -27.89 -26.32 -15.96
CA LEU A 352 -28.97 -25.78 -16.76
C LEU A 352 -29.03 -26.46 -18.13
N ASP A 353 -30.21 -26.96 -18.47
CA ASP A 353 -30.54 -27.55 -19.76
C ASP A 353 -31.61 -26.71 -20.45
N LEU A 354 -31.25 -26.01 -21.51
CA LEU A 354 -32.16 -25.16 -22.26
C LEU A 354 -33.05 -25.93 -23.25
N ASP A 355 -32.89 -27.24 -23.39
CA ASP A 355 -33.80 -28.13 -24.09
C ASP A 355 -35.03 -28.50 -23.20
N ASP A 356 -34.92 -28.30 -21.87
CA ASP A 356 -36.05 -28.38 -20.95
C ASP A 356 -36.92 -27.13 -21.07
N PRO A 357 -38.21 -27.27 -21.46
CA PRO A 357 -39.10 -26.14 -21.67
C PRO A 357 -39.26 -25.22 -20.45
N ALA A 358 -39.23 -25.78 -19.23
CA ALA A 358 -39.38 -24.98 -18.00
C ALA A 358 -38.22 -24.04 -17.79
N GLN A 359 -37.00 -24.58 -17.95
CA GLN A 359 -35.76 -23.82 -17.79
C GLN A 359 -35.64 -22.80 -18.92
N ARG A 360 -36.03 -23.15 -20.13
CA ARG A 360 -36.02 -22.27 -21.27
C ARG A 360 -37.01 -21.10 -21.09
N PHE A 361 -38.24 -21.35 -20.64
CA PHE A 361 -39.22 -20.29 -20.39
C PHE A 361 -38.76 -19.34 -19.31
N LEU A 362 -38.16 -19.86 -18.22
CA LEU A 362 -37.65 -18.99 -17.15
C LEU A 362 -36.50 -18.10 -17.64
N MET A 363 -35.61 -18.62 -18.49
CA MET A 363 -34.55 -17.86 -19.14
C MET A 363 -35.13 -16.77 -20.06
N ASP A 364 -36.00 -17.14 -21.00
CA ASP A 364 -36.59 -16.18 -21.97
C ASP A 364 -37.37 -15.07 -21.25
N TYR A 365 -38.12 -15.42 -20.19
CA TYR A 365 -38.89 -14.43 -19.42
C TYR A 365 -38.01 -13.52 -18.60
N SER A 366 -36.89 -14.01 -18.13
CA SER A 366 -35.86 -13.21 -17.44
C SER A 366 -35.19 -12.18 -18.37
N ILE A 367 -35.09 -12.47 -19.67
CA ILE A 367 -34.61 -11.58 -20.72
C ILE A 367 -35.66 -10.55 -21.13
N LEU A 368 -36.94 -10.97 -21.24
CA LEU A 368 -38.03 -10.12 -21.72
C LEU A 368 -38.46 -9.10 -20.67
N CYS A 369 -38.60 -9.52 -19.40
CA CYS A 369 -38.92 -8.61 -18.29
C CYS A 369 -37.63 -8.04 -17.69
N ASN A 370 -36.90 -7.23 -18.47
CA ASN A 370 -35.56 -6.76 -18.13
C ASN A 370 -35.19 -5.53 -18.97
N ASP A 371 -34.61 -4.50 -18.34
CA ASP A 371 -34.23 -3.25 -18.99
C ASP A 371 -32.74 -3.17 -19.30
N SER A 372 -31.94 -4.06 -18.72
CA SER A 372 -30.49 -4.08 -18.89
C SER A 372 -30.05 -4.63 -20.24
N THR A 373 -28.87 -4.21 -20.70
CA THR A 373 -28.22 -4.70 -21.92
C THR A 373 -26.75 -5.06 -21.66
N ASN A 374 -26.25 -5.98 -22.48
CA ASN A 374 -24.79 -6.26 -22.57
C ASN A 374 -24.45 -6.35 -24.06
N GLU A 375 -23.85 -5.29 -24.59
CA GLU A 375 -23.39 -5.23 -25.98
C GLU A 375 -21.85 -5.15 -26.01
N ASN A 376 -21.22 -6.16 -26.61
CA ASN A 376 -19.77 -6.24 -26.75
C ASN A 376 -19.00 -6.14 -25.41
N GLY A 377 -19.60 -6.59 -24.29
CA GLY A 377 -18.99 -6.53 -22.96
C GLY A 377 -19.26 -5.23 -22.20
N VAL A 378 -19.98 -4.29 -22.81
CA VAL A 378 -20.46 -3.08 -22.11
C VAL A 378 -21.83 -3.37 -21.50
N GLU A 379 -21.88 -3.43 -20.19
CA GLU A 379 -23.06 -3.69 -19.38
C GLU A 379 -23.76 -2.36 -19.04
N ILE A 380 -25.06 -2.24 -19.33
CA ILE A 380 -25.87 -1.06 -18.99
C ILE A 380 -27.15 -1.54 -18.30
N GLY A 381 -27.42 -1.02 -17.10
CA GLY A 381 -28.63 -1.32 -16.32
C GLY A 381 -28.34 -1.73 -14.87
N ASP A 382 -29.37 -2.19 -14.16
CA ASP A 382 -29.27 -2.68 -12.78
C ASP A 382 -28.43 -3.96 -12.73
N PRO A 383 -27.49 -4.12 -11.77
CA PRO A 383 -26.64 -5.31 -11.66
C PRO A 383 -27.42 -6.63 -11.54
N THR A 384 -28.60 -6.61 -10.89
CA THR A 384 -29.48 -7.77 -10.75
C THR A 384 -30.06 -8.19 -12.11
N GLU A 385 -30.39 -7.24 -12.93
CA GLU A 385 -30.90 -7.47 -14.27
C GLU A 385 -29.81 -7.87 -15.26
N THR A 386 -28.65 -7.22 -15.15
CA THR A 386 -27.48 -7.53 -15.98
C THR A 386 -27.02 -8.96 -15.78
N ALA A 387 -27.12 -9.48 -14.53
CA ALA A 387 -26.80 -10.88 -14.23
C ALA A 387 -27.60 -11.88 -15.06
N LEU A 388 -28.90 -11.58 -15.30
CA LEU A 388 -29.78 -12.41 -16.11
C LEU A 388 -29.38 -12.40 -17.59
N ILE A 389 -29.03 -11.22 -18.12
CA ILE A 389 -28.55 -11.07 -19.51
C ILE A 389 -27.19 -11.76 -19.71
N ASN A 390 -26.32 -11.66 -18.74
CA ASN A 390 -25.02 -12.33 -18.77
C ASN A 390 -25.16 -13.86 -18.80
N LEU A 391 -26.04 -14.40 -17.98
CA LEU A 391 -26.34 -15.82 -17.98
C LEU A 391 -26.85 -16.29 -19.36
N ALA A 392 -27.78 -15.56 -19.95
CA ALA A 392 -28.28 -15.86 -21.29
C ALA A 392 -27.15 -15.89 -22.33
N SER A 393 -26.27 -14.90 -22.28
CA SER A 393 -25.12 -14.82 -23.19
C SER A 393 -24.13 -15.98 -23.01
N GLN A 394 -23.92 -16.45 -21.78
CA GLN A 394 -23.07 -17.62 -21.49
C GLN A 394 -23.64 -18.90 -22.10
N HIS A 395 -24.97 -19.02 -22.19
CA HIS A 395 -25.64 -20.13 -22.84
C HIS A 395 -25.89 -19.90 -24.35
N GLY A 396 -25.23 -18.91 -24.96
CA GLY A 396 -25.26 -18.68 -26.39
C GLY A 396 -26.55 -17.98 -26.89
N LEU A 397 -27.30 -17.39 -25.97
CA LEU A 397 -28.54 -16.67 -26.30
C LEU A 397 -28.25 -15.17 -26.41
N ALA A 398 -28.54 -14.58 -27.57
CA ALA A 398 -28.50 -13.14 -27.74
C ALA A 398 -29.80 -12.51 -27.25
N ALA A 399 -29.78 -11.76 -26.16
CA ALA A 399 -30.93 -11.09 -25.57
C ALA A 399 -31.65 -10.20 -26.60
N ALA A 400 -30.92 -9.47 -27.43
CA ALA A 400 -31.49 -8.67 -28.51
C ALA A 400 -32.31 -9.50 -29.50
N SER A 401 -31.89 -10.72 -29.82
CA SER A 401 -32.63 -11.60 -30.75
C SER A 401 -33.98 -12.04 -30.16
N ILE A 402 -33.99 -12.37 -28.86
CA ILE A 402 -35.22 -12.77 -28.15
C ILE A 402 -36.18 -11.56 -28.02
N ARG A 403 -35.65 -10.39 -27.68
CA ARG A 403 -36.46 -9.15 -27.60
C ARG A 403 -37.00 -8.71 -28.97
N ASN A 404 -36.28 -8.94 -30.05
CA ASN A 404 -36.76 -8.68 -31.40
C ASN A 404 -37.85 -9.69 -31.85
N LEU A 405 -37.75 -10.95 -31.40
CA LEU A 405 -38.74 -11.98 -31.69
C LEU A 405 -40.04 -11.71 -30.93
N TYR A 406 -39.94 -11.22 -29.69
CA TYR A 406 -41.08 -10.92 -28.83
C TYR A 406 -40.99 -9.47 -28.33
N PRO A 407 -41.32 -8.48 -29.19
CA PRO A 407 -41.20 -7.07 -28.80
C PRO A 407 -42.10 -6.72 -27.63
N ARG A 408 -41.64 -5.78 -26.79
CA ARG A 408 -42.41 -5.24 -25.66
C ARG A 408 -43.53 -4.36 -26.20
N GLU A 409 -44.76 -4.69 -25.86
CA GLU A 409 -45.97 -3.93 -26.24
C GLU A 409 -46.46 -3.00 -25.13
N GLY A 410 -46.10 -3.25 -23.88
CA GLY A 410 -46.44 -2.44 -22.71
C GLY A 410 -45.60 -2.79 -21.52
N GLU A 411 -45.55 -1.89 -20.53
CA GLU A 411 -44.81 -2.10 -19.29
C GLU A 411 -45.45 -1.37 -18.11
N LEU A 412 -45.18 -1.91 -16.91
CA LEU A 412 -45.29 -1.25 -15.62
C LEU A 412 -43.91 -1.31 -15.00
N PRO A 413 -43.19 -0.18 -14.93
CA PRO A 413 -41.81 -0.14 -14.43
C PRO A 413 -41.71 -0.67 -13.02
N PHE A 414 -40.47 -1.04 -12.60
CA PHE A 414 -40.20 -1.43 -11.22
C PHE A 414 -40.60 -0.32 -10.24
N ASP A 415 -41.33 -0.70 -9.22
CA ASP A 415 -41.68 0.19 -8.11
C ASP A 415 -41.33 -0.44 -6.78
N SER A 416 -40.70 0.33 -5.91
CA SER A 416 -40.19 -0.16 -4.62
C SER A 416 -41.24 -0.55 -3.60
N ASP A 417 -42.43 0.06 -3.68
CA ASP A 417 -43.54 -0.24 -2.80
C ASP A 417 -44.27 -1.52 -3.23
N ARG A 418 -44.45 -1.68 -4.57
CA ARG A 418 -45.00 -2.91 -5.17
C ARG A 418 -43.95 -4.05 -5.15
N LYS A 419 -42.67 -3.76 -5.19
CA LYS A 419 -41.54 -4.71 -5.28
C LYS A 419 -41.57 -5.62 -6.49
N MET A 420 -42.10 -5.15 -7.61
CA MET A 420 -42.26 -5.91 -8.86
C MET A 420 -42.22 -5.00 -10.09
N MET A 421 -41.99 -5.61 -11.25
CA MET A 421 -42.04 -5.03 -12.59
C MET A 421 -42.79 -5.96 -13.50
N SER A 422 -43.58 -5.40 -14.44
CA SER A 422 -44.38 -6.15 -15.40
C SER A 422 -44.11 -5.69 -16.82
N THR A 423 -44.04 -6.61 -17.78
CA THR A 423 -43.90 -6.32 -19.21
C THR A 423 -44.85 -7.15 -20.02
N LEU A 424 -45.42 -6.56 -21.09
CA LEU A 424 -46.35 -7.21 -21.99
C LEU A 424 -45.69 -7.58 -23.30
N HIS A 425 -45.85 -8.83 -23.71
CA HIS A 425 -45.26 -9.37 -24.94
C HIS A 425 -46.27 -10.25 -25.65
N ARG A 426 -46.16 -10.32 -27.01
CA ARG A 426 -46.94 -11.27 -27.80
C ARG A 426 -46.08 -12.52 -28.08
N ILE A 427 -46.39 -13.61 -27.37
CA ILE A 427 -45.63 -14.87 -27.42
C ILE A 427 -46.56 -15.97 -27.92
N ASP A 428 -46.18 -16.67 -28.99
CA ASP A 428 -46.98 -17.76 -29.62
C ASP A 428 -48.40 -17.34 -29.96
N GLY A 429 -48.59 -16.10 -30.39
CA GLY A 429 -49.92 -15.53 -30.80
C GLY A 429 -50.79 -15.11 -29.61
N LYS A 430 -50.35 -15.22 -28.37
CA LYS A 430 -51.03 -14.79 -27.14
C LYS A 430 -50.33 -13.63 -26.49
N ASN A 431 -51.08 -12.70 -25.93
CA ASN A 431 -50.51 -11.63 -25.11
C ASN A 431 -50.24 -12.18 -23.72
N ARG A 432 -48.95 -12.12 -23.32
CA ARG A 432 -48.47 -12.54 -22.00
C ARG A 432 -47.88 -11.38 -21.26
N MET A 433 -48.42 -11.10 -20.09
CA MET A 433 -47.85 -10.20 -19.13
C MET A 433 -46.84 -11.02 -18.26
N ILE A 434 -45.56 -10.69 -18.33
CA ILE A 434 -44.49 -11.30 -17.54
C ILE A 434 -44.24 -10.39 -16.36
N VAL A 435 -44.19 -10.97 -15.14
CA VAL A 435 -43.95 -10.23 -13.90
C VAL A 435 -42.74 -10.81 -13.18
N LYS A 436 -41.80 -9.97 -12.82
CA LYS A 436 -40.68 -10.32 -11.92
C LYS A 436 -40.76 -9.51 -10.64
N GLY A 437 -40.40 -10.10 -9.52
CA GLY A 437 -40.41 -9.36 -8.25
C GLY A 437 -40.01 -10.19 -7.03
N ALA A 438 -40.29 -9.61 -5.87
CA ALA A 438 -40.07 -10.26 -4.59
C ALA A 438 -40.95 -11.49 -4.43
N VAL A 439 -40.37 -12.60 -3.95
CA VAL A 439 -41.05 -13.90 -3.83
C VAL A 439 -42.34 -13.81 -3.01
N ASP A 440 -42.27 -13.18 -1.84
CA ASP A 440 -43.41 -13.07 -0.92
C ASP A 440 -44.58 -12.33 -1.58
N ARG A 441 -44.28 -11.22 -2.28
CA ARG A 441 -45.30 -10.39 -2.93
C ARG A 441 -45.94 -11.10 -4.11
N LEU A 442 -45.15 -11.77 -4.94
CA LEU A 442 -45.69 -12.48 -6.10
C LEU A 442 -46.49 -13.72 -5.70
N LEU A 443 -46.14 -14.43 -4.63
CA LEU A 443 -46.90 -15.57 -4.14
C LEU A 443 -48.29 -15.21 -3.62
N GLU A 444 -48.47 -13.99 -3.08
CA GLU A 444 -49.80 -13.49 -2.67
C GLU A 444 -50.73 -13.31 -3.86
N LEU A 445 -50.21 -12.95 -5.04
CA LEU A 445 -50.96 -12.65 -6.27
C LEU A 445 -51.08 -13.86 -7.22
N THR A 446 -50.48 -15.00 -6.82
CA THR A 446 -50.39 -16.20 -7.63
C THR A 446 -51.55 -17.17 -7.31
N GLU A 447 -52.25 -17.59 -8.33
CA GLU A 447 -53.36 -18.57 -8.25
C GLU A 447 -53.03 -19.90 -8.93
N GLN A 448 -52.08 -19.92 -9.85
CA GLN A 448 -51.73 -21.10 -10.63
C GLN A 448 -50.20 -21.32 -10.61
N ILE A 449 -49.78 -22.54 -10.88
CA ILE A 449 -48.38 -22.93 -11.00
C ILE A 449 -48.15 -23.69 -12.30
N TRP A 450 -47.07 -23.36 -12.98
CA TRP A 450 -46.57 -24.14 -14.10
C TRP A 450 -45.83 -25.38 -13.64
N THR A 451 -46.12 -26.53 -14.17
CA THR A 451 -45.50 -27.82 -13.93
C THR A 451 -45.22 -28.56 -15.25
N HIS A 452 -44.39 -29.60 -15.24
CA HIS A 452 -44.16 -30.42 -16.46
C HIS A 452 -45.43 -31.07 -17.02
N ASP A 453 -46.42 -31.29 -16.16
CA ASP A 453 -47.72 -31.85 -16.56
C ASP A 453 -48.73 -30.81 -17.05
N GLY A 454 -48.31 -29.52 -17.03
CA GLY A 454 -49.13 -28.37 -17.42
C GLY A 454 -49.43 -27.41 -16.29
N ILE A 455 -50.32 -26.44 -16.55
CA ILE A 455 -50.72 -25.42 -15.57
C ILE A 455 -51.85 -25.98 -14.70
N ARG A 456 -51.73 -25.84 -13.38
CA ARG A 456 -52.73 -26.20 -12.38
C ARG A 456 -52.86 -25.12 -11.30
N GLU A 457 -53.93 -25.16 -10.52
CA GLU A 457 -54.08 -24.34 -9.31
C GLU A 457 -52.92 -24.57 -8.36
N ILE A 458 -52.40 -23.50 -7.76
CA ILE A 458 -51.35 -23.56 -6.75
C ILE A 458 -51.97 -24.00 -5.41
N THR A 459 -51.35 -24.95 -4.76
CA THR A 459 -51.78 -25.40 -3.42
C THR A 459 -50.98 -24.72 -2.33
N GLU A 460 -51.50 -24.67 -1.10
CA GLU A 460 -50.76 -24.18 0.06
C GLU A 460 -49.46 -24.97 0.28
N ALA A 461 -49.45 -26.26 -0.02
CA ALA A 461 -48.25 -27.09 0.00
C ALA A 461 -47.20 -26.62 -1.01
N ASP A 462 -47.59 -26.13 -2.20
CA ASP A 462 -46.65 -25.57 -3.17
C ASP A 462 -46.08 -24.26 -2.67
N LYS A 463 -46.93 -23.36 -2.15
CA LYS A 463 -46.50 -22.07 -1.60
C LYS A 463 -45.48 -22.27 -0.46
N ILE A 464 -45.74 -23.21 0.45
CA ILE A 464 -44.83 -23.57 1.52
C ILE A 464 -43.48 -24.08 0.96
N LYS A 465 -43.48 -24.96 -0.06
CA LYS A 465 -42.24 -25.43 -0.68
C LYS A 465 -41.45 -24.31 -1.34
N ILE A 466 -42.11 -23.40 -2.04
CA ILE A 466 -41.49 -22.24 -2.68
C ILE A 466 -40.86 -21.33 -1.61
N GLN A 467 -41.60 -21.04 -0.53
CA GLN A 467 -41.09 -20.24 0.57
C GLN A 467 -39.91 -20.90 1.29
N GLN A 468 -39.95 -22.22 1.50
CA GLN A 468 -38.83 -22.96 2.08
C GLN A 468 -37.59 -22.90 1.19
N GLN A 469 -37.77 -22.99 -0.14
CA GLN A 469 -36.67 -22.86 -1.09
C GLN A 469 -36.10 -21.43 -1.11
N ASN A 470 -36.98 -20.42 -1.09
CA ASN A 470 -36.56 -19.03 -0.96
C ASN A 470 -35.76 -18.79 0.33
N GLN A 471 -36.22 -19.35 1.45
CA GLN A 471 -35.52 -19.28 2.72
C GLN A 471 -34.16 -19.99 2.66
N SER A 472 -34.09 -21.17 2.01
CA SER A 472 -32.82 -21.87 1.81
C SER A 472 -31.83 -21.03 1.00
N PHE A 473 -32.26 -20.45 -0.11
CA PHE A 473 -31.43 -19.56 -0.90
C PHE A 473 -30.97 -18.32 -0.11
N SER A 474 -31.88 -17.71 0.66
CA SER A 474 -31.54 -16.57 1.51
C SER A 474 -30.53 -16.93 2.60
N MET A 475 -30.64 -18.13 3.18
CA MET A 475 -29.65 -18.63 4.18
C MET A 475 -28.28 -18.90 3.55
N GLU A 476 -28.21 -19.18 2.25
CA GLU A 476 -26.98 -19.29 1.47
C GLU A 476 -26.45 -17.93 0.98
N GLY A 477 -27.14 -16.82 1.32
CA GLY A 477 -26.76 -15.46 0.96
C GLY A 477 -27.17 -15.04 -0.46
N LEU A 478 -28.03 -15.84 -1.10
CA LEU A 478 -28.51 -15.55 -2.45
C LEU A 478 -29.68 -14.56 -2.43
N ARG A 479 -29.65 -13.60 -3.36
CA ARG A 479 -30.79 -12.75 -3.69
C ARG A 479 -31.72 -13.50 -4.64
N VAL A 480 -33.02 -13.55 -4.33
CA VAL A 480 -33.98 -14.33 -5.09
C VAL A 480 -34.97 -13.43 -5.80
N LEU A 481 -35.17 -13.66 -7.09
CA LEU A 481 -36.26 -13.08 -7.91
C LEU A 481 -37.23 -14.19 -8.29
N ALA A 482 -38.54 -13.93 -8.07
CA ALA A 482 -39.60 -14.75 -8.59
C ALA A 482 -40.05 -14.26 -9.97
N PHE A 483 -40.40 -15.19 -10.81
CA PHE A 483 -40.98 -14.95 -12.15
C PHE A 483 -42.34 -15.60 -12.24
N THR A 484 -43.32 -14.82 -12.69
CA THR A 484 -44.68 -15.22 -12.91
C THR A 484 -45.13 -14.65 -14.25
N TYR A 485 -46.25 -15.15 -14.76
CA TYR A 485 -46.87 -14.57 -15.94
C TYR A 485 -48.40 -14.72 -15.91
N ARG A 486 -49.09 -13.98 -16.79
CA ARG A 486 -50.54 -14.09 -17.02
C ARG A 486 -50.82 -13.90 -18.49
N GLU A 487 -51.82 -14.66 -19.04
CA GLU A 487 -52.37 -14.41 -20.36
C GLU A 487 -53.47 -13.33 -20.28
N VAL A 488 -53.37 -12.29 -21.11
CA VAL A 488 -54.29 -11.15 -21.16
C VAL A 488 -54.94 -11.03 -22.52
N SER A 489 -56.10 -10.33 -22.61
CA SER A 489 -56.86 -10.20 -23.86
C SER A 489 -56.09 -9.41 -24.95
N GLU A 490 -56.40 -9.62 -26.23
CA GLU A 490 -55.67 -9.10 -27.40
C GLU A 490 -55.60 -7.56 -27.52
N LYS A 491 -56.46 -6.79 -26.87
CA LYS A 491 -56.43 -5.32 -26.85
C LYS A 491 -56.36 -4.84 -25.40
N HIS A 492 -55.23 -5.01 -24.78
CA HIS A 492 -55.07 -4.66 -23.37
C HIS A 492 -54.03 -3.58 -23.17
N THR A 493 -54.40 -2.53 -22.46
CA THR A 493 -53.46 -1.56 -21.95
C THR A 493 -53.16 -1.95 -20.51
N LEU A 494 -51.91 -2.28 -20.18
CA LEU A 494 -51.51 -2.71 -18.84
C LEU A 494 -51.88 -1.68 -17.77
N SER A 495 -52.48 -2.18 -16.70
CA SER A 495 -52.77 -1.42 -15.48
C SER A 495 -52.33 -2.19 -14.25
N MET A 496 -52.18 -1.51 -13.09
CA MET A 496 -51.78 -2.17 -11.84
C MET A 496 -52.81 -3.25 -11.41
N ASP A 497 -54.09 -3.15 -11.84
CA ASP A 497 -55.11 -4.14 -11.55
C ASP A 497 -54.90 -5.47 -12.30
N ASP A 498 -54.00 -5.50 -13.28
CA ASP A 498 -53.66 -6.72 -14.02
C ASP A 498 -52.67 -7.60 -13.28
N GLU A 499 -51.94 -7.06 -12.34
CA GLU A 499 -50.92 -7.75 -11.54
C GLU A 499 -51.54 -8.70 -10.50
N ASN A 500 -52.52 -9.50 -10.92
CA ASN A 500 -53.22 -10.51 -10.11
C ASN A 500 -53.48 -11.77 -10.96
N HIS A 501 -53.98 -12.84 -10.34
CA HIS A 501 -54.25 -14.13 -10.99
C HIS A 501 -53.06 -14.67 -11.78
N LEU A 502 -51.87 -14.57 -11.15
CA LEU A 502 -50.60 -14.90 -11.79
C LEU A 502 -50.35 -16.40 -11.81
N ILE A 503 -49.59 -16.86 -12.80
CA ILE A 503 -49.07 -18.23 -12.92
C ILE A 503 -47.61 -18.25 -12.49
N PHE A 504 -47.29 -18.95 -11.43
CA PHE A 504 -45.92 -19.07 -10.95
C PHE A 504 -45.09 -19.93 -11.91
N LEU A 505 -43.92 -19.42 -12.33
CA LEU A 505 -43.00 -20.13 -13.21
C LEU A 505 -41.77 -20.66 -12.44
N GLY A 506 -41.08 -19.80 -11.69
CA GLY A 506 -39.87 -20.20 -10.99
C GLY A 506 -39.20 -19.09 -10.22
N LEU A 507 -38.06 -19.47 -9.56
CA LEU A 507 -37.15 -18.54 -8.88
C LEU A 507 -35.79 -18.55 -9.56
N ILE A 508 -35.15 -17.40 -9.61
CA ILE A 508 -33.74 -17.24 -9.99
C ILE A 508 -32.99 -16.68 -8.80
N ALA A 509 -31.97 -17.38 -8.37
CA ALA A 509 -31.16 -17.01 -7.22
C ALA A 509 -29.78 -16.57 -7.68
N MET A 510 -29.30 -15.45 -7.15
CA MET A 510 -28.06 -14.81 -7.56
C MET A 510 -27.34 -14.17 -6.39
N MET A 511 -26.03 -13.98 -6.54
CA MET A 511 -25.23 -13.26 -5.57
C MET A 511 -24.06 -12.53 -6.25
N ASP A 512 -23.40 -11.65 -5.52
CA ASP A 512 -22.06 -11.17 -5.84
C ASP A 512 -21.06 -12.20 -5.31
N PRO A 513 -20.46 -13.05 -6.17
CA PRO A 513 -19.63 -14.16 -5.72
C PRO A 513 -18.30 -13.70 -5.13
N PRO A 514 -17.76 -14.43 -4.15
CA PRO A 514 -16.40 -14.20 -3.70
C PRO A 514 -15.40 -14.32 -4.86
N ARG A 515 -14.33 -13.53 -4.83
CA ARG A 515 -13.20 -13.74 -5.74
C ARG A 515 -12.54 -15.08 -5.44
N GLU A 516 -12.08 -15.80 -6.45
CA GLU A 516 -11.43 -17.12 -6.26
C GLU A 516 -10.21 -17.00 -5.35
N GLU A 517 -9.43 -15.94 -5.50
CA GLU A 517 -8.22 -15.68 -4.73
C GLU A 517 -8.49 -15.33 -3.26
N SER A 518 -9.68 -14.81 -2.93
CA SER A 518 -10.03 -14.37 -1.58
C SER A 518 -9.96 -15.51 -0.57
N LYS A 519 -10.42 -16.71 -0.93
CA LYS A 519 -10.39 -17.88 -0.04
C LYS A 519 -8.95 -18.29 0.30
N ALA A 520 -8.08 -18.34 -0.69
CA ALA A 520 -6.66 -18.67 -0.50
C ALA A 520 -5.96 -17.60 0.35
N ALA A 521 -6.24 -16.32 0.06
CA ALA A 521 -5.67 -15.19 0.79
C ALA A 521 -6.11 -15.14 2.26
N VAL A 522 -7.39 -15.42 2.55
CA VAL A 522 -7.91 -15.52 3.92
C VAL A 522 -7.21 -16.66 4.69
N ALA A 523 -7.05 -17.82 4.06
CA ALA A 523 -6.34 -18.96 4.67
C ALA A 523 -4.87 -18.60 4.97
N GLU A 524 -4.21 -17.86 4.09
CA GLU A 524 -2.84 -17.38 4.29
C GLU A 524 -2.76 -16.35 5.43
N CYS A 525 -3.73 -15.41 5.54
CA CYS A 525 -3.85 -14.50 6.67
C CYS A 525 -3.91 -15.25 7.99
N ILE A 526 -4.81 -16.22 8.12
CA ILE A 526 -5.02 -16.98 9.35
C ILE A 526 -3.73 -17.75 9.71
N LYS A 527 -3.08 -18.39 8.72
CA LYS A 527 -1.79 -19.05 8.90
C LYS A 527 -0.71 -18.11 9.38
N ALA A 528 -0.70 -16.88 8.88
CA ALA A 528 0.24 -15.82 9.25
C ALA A 528 -0.09 -15.15 10.61
N GLY A 529 -1.12 -15.63 11.33
CA GLY A 529 -1.59 -15.09 12.59
C GLY A 529 -2.30 -13.75 12.45
N ILE A 530 -2.77 -13.40 11.27
CA ILE A 530 -3.55 -12.20 10.96
C ILE A 530 -5.03 -12.59 10.99
N ARG A 531 -5.84 -11.79 11.66
CA ARG A 531 -7.29 -12.03 11.71
C ARG A 531 -7.99 -11.19 10.65
N PRO A 532 -8.59 -11.81 9.62
CA PRO A 532 -9.50 -11.13 8.71
C PRO A 532 -10.84 -10.89 9.40
N VAL A 533 -11.41 -9.69 9.21
CA VAL A 533 -12.70 -9.26 9.73
C VAL A 533 -13.48 -8.64 8.57
N MET A 534 -14.70 -9.10 8.33
CA MET A 534 -15.57 -8.54 7.30
C MET A 534 -16.46 -7.45 7.91
N ILE A 535 -16.54 -6.31 7.24
CA ILE A 535 -17.37 -5.17 7.64
C ILE A 535 -18.21 -4.75 6.43
N THR A 536 -19.55 -4.77 6.52
CA THR A 536 -20.42 -4.52 5.36
C THR A 536 -21.73 -3.84 5.73
N GLY A 537 -22.30 -3.12 4.77
CA GLY A 537 -23.69 -2.61 4.84
C GLY A 537 -24.76 -3.68 4.62
N ASP A 538 -24.37 -4.88 4.16
CA ASP A 538 -25.30 -5.97 3.86
C ASP A 538 -25.99 -6.55 5.10
N HIS A 539 -27.04 -7.33 4.83
CA HIS A 539 -27.76 -8.09 5.86
C HIS A 539 -26.85 -9.18 6.46
N LYS A 540 -26.99 -9.43 7.76
CA LYS A 540 -26.18 -10.38 8.53
C LYS A 540 -26.10 -11.78 7.90
N ILE A 541 -27.22 -12.31 7.39
CA ILE A 541 -27.26 -13.66 6.82
C ILE A 541 -26.43 -13.72 5.53
N THR A 542 -26.57 -12.73 4.64
CA THR A 542 -25.79 -12.64 3.40
C THR A 542 -24.29 -12.49 3.68
N ALA A 543 -23.94 -11.59 4.58
CA ALA A 543 -22.55 -11.38 4.99
C ALA A 543 -21.91 -12.64 5.60
N ALA A 544 -22.65 -13.33 6.49
CA ALA A 544 -22.23 -14.57 7.11
C ALA A 544 -22.05 -15.71 6.10
N ALA A 545 -22.95 -15.84 5.12
CA ALA A 545 -22.85 -16.86 4.08
C ALA A 545 -21.59 -16.69 3.24
N ILE A 546 -21.29 -15.46 2.80
CA ILE A 546 -20.07 -15.15 2.04
C ILE A 546 -18.82 -15.37 2.90
N ALA A 547 -18.81 -14.85 4.14
CA ALA A 547 -17.69 -15.00 5.05
C ALA A 547 -17.37 -16.49 5.35
N LYS A 548 -18.40 -17.33 5.43
CA LYS A 548 -18.24 -18.78 5.60
C LYS A 548 -17.64 -19.43 4.36
N ARG A 549 -18.08 -19.05 3.15
CA ARG A 549 -17.53 -19.59 1.87
C ARG A 549 -16.03 -19.31 1.72
N ILE A 550 -15.55 -18.14 2.18
CA ILE A 550 -14.14 -17.74 2.11
C ILE A 550 -13.33 -18.10 3.35
N GLY A 551 -13.98 -18.59 4.42
CA GLY A 551 -13.29 -19.10 5.62
C GLY A 551 -13.00 -18.05 6.72
N ILE A 552 -13.60 -16.87 6.66
CA ILE A 552 -13.53 -15.83 7.73
C ILE A 552 -14.35 -16.25 8.95
N LEU A 553 -15.51 -16.86 8.72
CA LEU A 553 -16.50 -17.24 9.72
C LEU A 553 -16.63 -18.77 9.82
N GLN A 554 -16.74 -19.27 11.03
CA GLN A 554 -17.06 -20.69 11.27
C GLN A 554 -18.49 -20.88 11.75
N ASP A 555 -18.94 -20.04 12.67
CA ASP A 555 -20.28 -20.10 13.26
C ASP A 555 -20.97 -18.73 13.18
N LEU A 556 -22.31 -18.74 13.04
CA LEU A 556 -23.13 -17.52 12.92
C LEU A 556 -23.05 -16.62 14.17
N SER A 557 -22.67 -17.16 15.33
CA SER A 557 -22.46 -16.38 16.55
C SER A 557 -21.27 -15.42 16.47
N GLU A 558 -20.37 -15.61 15.51
CA GLU A 558 -19.27 -14.69 15.21
C GLU A 558 -19.71 -13.50 14.33
N ALA A 559 -20.99 -13.40 13.97
CA ALA A 559 -21.56 -12.31 13.20
C ALA A 559 -22.53 -11.47 14.03
N CYS A 560 -22.40 -10.13 13.96
CA CYS A 560 -23.33 -9.19 14.59
C CYS A 560 -23.81 -8.13 13.60
N GLU A 561 -24.84 -7.38 14.00
CA GLU A 561 -25.31 -6.20 13.26
C GLU A 561 -24.84 -4.90 13.93
N GLY A 562 -24.85 -3.79 13.18
CA GLY A 562 -24.52 -2.47 13.70
C GLY A 562 -25.35 -2.09 14.92
N ALA A 563 -26.64 -2.45 14.94
CA ALA A 563 -27.54 -2.22 16.07
C ALA A 563 -27.06 -2.90 17.40
N ASP A 564 -26.38 -4.05 17.29
CA ASP A 564 -25.85 -4.76 18.48
C ASP A 564 -24.73 -3.97 19.16
N ILE A 565 -24.00 -3.14 18.42
CA ILE A 565 -22.85 -2.35 18.91
C ILE A 565 -23.19 -0.88 19.14
N GLU A 566 -24.36 -0.40 18.70
CA GLU A 566 -24.79 1.00 18.76
C GLU A 566 -24.71 1.55 20.19
N ASN A 567 -25.29 0.83 21.16
CA ASN A 567 -25.41 1.24 22.53
C ASN A 567 -24.28 0.75 23.45
N MET A 568 -23.28 0.03 22.91
CA MET A 568 -22.11 -0.41 23.67
C MET A 568 -21.19 0.77 23.95
N SER A 569 -20.70 0.87 25.18
CA SER A 569 -19.56 1.74 25.48
C SER A 569 -18.29 1.27 24.78
N ASP A 570 -17.31 2.15 24.60
CA ASP A 570 -16.04 1.78 23.94
C ASP A 570 -15.29 0.68 24.73
N ALA A 571 -15.43 0.64 26.07
CA ALA A 571 -14.86 -0.42 26.89
C ALA A 571 -15.54 -1.78 26.63
N GLU A 572 -16.87 -1.84 26.54
CA GLU A 572 -17.62 -3.05 26.20
C GLU A 572 -17.29 -3.52 24.76
N LEU A 573 -17.26 -2.59 23.82
CA LEU A 573 -16.91 -2.89 22.43
C LEU A 573 -15.50 -3.49 22.32
N LYS A 574 -14.54 -2.95 23.08
CA LYS A 574 -13.16 -3.47 23.13
C LYS A 574 -13.11 -4.93 23.56
N ASP A 575 -13.96 -5.37 24.49
CA ASP A 575 -14.03 -6.77 24.93
C ASP A 575 -14.90 -7.64 24.03
N PHE A 576 -15.74 -7.02 23.20
CA PHE A 576 -16.61 -7.68 22.26
C PHE A 576 -15.93 -8.02 20.92
N VAL A 577 -15.12 -7.11 20.36
CA VAL A 577 -14.50 -7.27 19.02
C VAL A 577 -13.72 -8.57 18.82
N PRO A 578 -13.03 -9.20 19.83
CA PRO A 578 -12.36 -10.47 19.62
C PRO A 578 -13.29 -11.66 19.32
N LYS A 579 -14.57 -11.53 19.64
CA LYS A 579 -15.56 -12.60 19.46
C LYS A 579 -16.22 -12.54 18.08
N ILE A 580 -16.11 -11.41 17.39
CA ILE A 580 -16.82 -11.15 16.13
C ILE A 580 -15.85 -11.12 14.96
N SER A 581 -16.22 -11.81 13.89
CA SER A 581 -15.49 -11.86 12.63
C SER A 581 -16.24 -11.16 11.49
N VAL A 582 -17.55 -10.92 11.64
CA VAL A 582 -18.43 -10.29 10.63
C VAL A 582 -19.31 -9.23 11.27
N TYR A 583 -19.26 -8.01 10.76
CA TYR A 583 -20.11 -6.89 11.14
C TYR A 583 -21.00 -6.51 9.95
N ALA A 584 -22.30 -6.65 10.10
CA ALA A 584 -23.33 -6.43 9.09
C ALA A 584 -24.12 -5.15 9.38
N ARG A 585 -24.71 -4.51 8.38
CA ARG A 585 -25.52 -3.28 8.50
C ARG A 585 -24.85 -2.19 9.35
N VAL A 586 -23.56 -1.98 9.12
CA VAL A 586 -22.77 -1.00 9.87
C VAL A 586 -22.80 0.38 9.22
N SER A 587 -22.90 1.41 10.05
CA SER A 587 -22.72 2.82 9.65
C SER A 587 -21.23 3.18 9.57
N PRO A 588 -20.85 4.32 8.94
CA PRO A 588 -19.49 4.84 8.95
C PRO A 588 -18.93 5.01 10.38
N GLU A 589 -19.74 5.46 11.32
CA GLU A 589 -19.34 5.60 12.73
C GLU A 589 -18.97 4.26 13.36
N HIS A 590 -19.75 3.22 13.09
CA HIS A 590 -19.46 1.87 13.57
C HIS A 590 -18.10 1.38 13.05
N LYS A 591 -17.77 1.64 11.75
CA LYS A 591 -16.48 1.28 11.17
C LYS A 591 -15.31 1.90 11.95
N ILE A 592 -15.41 3.18 12.28
CA ILE A 592 -14.39 3.90 13.08
C ILE A 592 -14.24 3.28 14.47
N ARG A 593 -15.36 3.01 15.17
CA ARG A 593 -15.37 2.46 16.52
C ARG A 593 -14.76 1.04 16.56
N ILE A 594 -15.05 0.19 15.57
CA ILE A 594 -14.48 -1.16 15.46
C ILE A 594 -12.96 -1.07 15.27
N VAL A 595 -12.48 -0.22 14.36
CA VAL A 595 -11.05 -0.01 14.13
C VAL A 595 -10.35 0.46 15.41
N ARG A 596 -10.92 1.47 16.09
CA ARG A 596 -10.38 2.01 17.35
C ARG A 596 -10.34 0.96 18.46
N ALA A 597 -11.38 0.15 18.60
CA ALA A 597 -11.44 -0.90 19.62
C ALA A 597 -10.31 -1.95 19.44
N TRP A 598 -9.96 -2.30 18.20
CA TRP A 598 -8.82 -3.16 17.91
C TRP A 598 -7.48 -2.48 18.19
N GLN A 599 -7.34 -1.19 17.83
CA GLN A 599 -6.12 -0.41 18.10
C GLN A 599 -5.87 -0.27 19.62
N GLU A 600 -6.92 -0.06 20.42
CA GLU A 600 -6.81 0.00 21.88
C GLU A 600 -6.40 -1.32 22.53
N LYS A 601 -6.52 -2.44 21.84
CA LYS A 601 -5.93 -3.74 22.23
C LYS A 601 -4.45 -3.88 21.82
N GLY A 602 -3.84 -2.85 21.25
CA GLY A 602 -2.46 -2.86 20.76
C GLY A 602 -2.28 -3.62 19.45
N MET A 603 -3.37 -3.82 18.69
CA MET A 603 -3.33 -4.46 17.38
C MET A 603 -3.11 -3.42 16.27
N ILE A 604 -2.33 -3.77 15.25
CA ILE A 604 -2.16 -2.97 14.04
C ILE A 604 -3.26 -3.34 13.05
N VAL A 605 -4.08 -2.37 12.71
CA VAL A 605 -5.29 -2.55 11.91
C VAL A 605 -5.09 -2.02 10.49
N ALA A 606 -5.28 -2.88 9.49
CA ALA A 606 -5.53 -2.49 8.12
C ALA A 606 -7.04 -2.41 7.89
N MET A 607 -7.53 -1.36 7.22
CA MET A 607 -8.94 -1.18 6.87
C MET A 607 -9.08 -0.93 5.38
N THR A 608 -9.95 -1.68 4.70
CA THR A 608 -10.27 -1.43 3.28
C THR A 608 -11.58 -0.67 3.12
N GLY A 609 -11.69 0.07 2.03
CA GLY A 609 -12.92 0.75 1.64
C GLY A 609 -12.80 1.38 0.26
N ASP A 610 -13.95 1.67 -0.36
CA ASP A 610 -14.03 2.24 -1.70
C ASP A 610 -14.86 3.54 -1.74
N GLY A 611 -15.72 3.77 -0.74
CA GLY A 611 -16.65 4.89 -0.71
C GLY A 611 -16.25 6.06 0.18
N VAL A 612 -16.97 7.16 0.02
CA VAL A 612 -16.89 8.34 0.90
C VAL A 612 -17.15 7.96 2.35
N ASN A 613 -18.06 7.01 2.58
CA ASN A 613 -18.44 6.51 3.91
C ASN A 613 -17.32 5.76 4.62
N ASP A 614 -16.31 5.29 3.89
CA ASP A 614 -15.17 4.56 4.43
C ASP A 614 -14.00 5.48 4.79
N ALA A 615 -13.92 6.65 4.18
CA ALA A 615 -12.79 7.56 4.31
C ALA A 615 -12.42 7.87 5.78
N PRO A 616 -13.36 8.12 6.70
CA PRO A 616 -13.02 8.34 8.10
C PRO A 616 -12.40 7.11 8.78
N ALA A 617 -12.87 5.89 8.46
CA ALA A 617 -12.32 4.64 8.98
C ALA A 617 -10.95 4.32 8.36
N LEU A 618 -10.76 4.60 7.05
CA LEU A 618 -9.46 4.49 6.37
C LEU A 618 -8.41 5.41 7.00
N LYS A 619 -8.80 6.64 7.35
CA LYS A 619 -7.93 7.61 8.01
C LYS A 619 -7.61 7.23 9.46
N GLN A 620 -8.56 6.60 10.18
CA GLN A 620 -8.40 6.13 11.55
C GLN A 620 -7.48 4.92 11.63
N ALA A 621 -7.54 4.00 10.68
CA ALA A 621 -6.73 2.77 10.66
C ALA A 621 -5.22 3.08 10.60
N ASP A 622 -4.41 2.15 11.11
CA ASP A 622 -2.95 2.25 10.97
C ASP A 622 -2.56 2.18 9.50
N ILE A 623 -3.31 1.40 8.72
CA ILE A 623 -3.13 1.28 7.27
C ILE A 623 -4.51 1.33 6.59
N GLY A 624 -4.90 2.50 6.13
CA GLY A 624 -6.05 2.62 5.23
C GLY A 624 -5.67 2.11 3.84
N VAL A 625 -6.53 1.29 3.25
CA VAL A 625 -6.36 0.67 1.94
C VAL A 625 -7.56 1.02 1.07
N ALA A 626 -7.38 1.81 0.04
CA ALA A 626 -8.45 2.15 -0.90
C ALA A 626 -8.41 1.29 -2.15
N MET A 627 -9.58 1.09 -2.75
CA MET A 627 -9.71 0.47 -4.07
C MET A 627 -9.26 1.46 -5.14
N GLY A 628 -8.58 0.98 -6.18
CA GLY A 628 -8.04 1.81 -7.25
C GLY A 628 -8.99 1.97 -8.43
N ILE A 629 -9.78 0.92 -8.73
CA ILE A 629 -10.74 0.89 -9.85
C ILE A 629 -12.08 1.44 -9.38
N THR A 630 -12.67 0.84 -8.33
CA THR A 630 -14.01 1.21 -7.83
C THR A 630 -13.97 2.33 -6.79
N GLY A 631 -12.80 2.60 -6.21
CA GLY A 631 -12.67 3.55 -5.11
C GLY A 631 -12.81 5.00 -5.53
N THR A 632 -13.58 5.76 -4.73
CA THR A 632 -13.70 7.22 -4.88
C THR A 632 -12.39 7.92 -4.56
N GLU A 633 -12.18 9.10 -5.10
CA GLU A 633 -10.97 9.90 -4.82
C GLU A 633 -10.85 10.27 -3.32
N VAL A 634 -12.00 10.45 -2.64
CA VAL A 634 -12.04 10.66 -1.18
C VAL A 634 -11.44 9.48 -0.43
N ALA A 635 -11.84 8.26 -0.78
CA ALA A 635 -11.29 7.04 -0.18
C ALA A 635 -9.79 6.89 -0.48
N LYS A 636 -9.38 7.13 -1.73
CA LYS A 636 -7.97 7.09 -2.15
C LYS A 636 -7.12 8.12 -1.41
N ASP A 637 -7.65 9.31 -1.14
CA ASP A 637 -6.92 10.37 -0.43
C ASP A 637 -6.78 10.06 1.07
N ALA A 638 -7.81 9.52 1.69
CA ALA A 638 -7.78 9.10 3.09
C ALA A 638 -6.79 7.94 3.31
N ALA A 639 -6.59 7.08 2.32
CA ALA A 639 -5.82 5.85 2.43
C ALA A 639 -4.30 6.07 2.45
N ALA A 640 -3.61 5.11 3.03
CA ALA A 640 -2.15 5.02 3.01
C ALA A 640 -1.61 4.13 1.87
N MET A 641 -2.48 3.27 1.32
CA MET A 641 -2.20 2.37 0.19
C MET A 641 -3.41 2.30 -0.74
N VAL A 642 -3.17 2.19 -2.04
CA VAL A 642 -4.21 2.02 -3.08
C VAL A 642 -3.93 0.73 -3.84
N LEU A 643 -4.97 -0.09 -4.04
CA LEU A 643 -4.89 -1.34 -4.81
C LEU A 643 -5.35 -1.09 -6.24
N THR A 644 -4.48 -1.27 -7.23
CA THR A 644 -4.83 -1.05 -8.64
C THR A 644 -5.66 -2.18 -9.27
N ASP A 645 -5.88 -3.26 -8.54
CA ASP A 645 -6.64 -4.45 -8.97
C ASP A 645 -7.86 -4.74 -8.07
N ASP A 646 -8.12 -3.90 -7.09
CA ASP A 646 -9.20 -4.04 -6.10
C ASP A 646 -9.28 -5.43 -5.45
N ASN A 647 -8.14 -6.11 -5.25
CA ASN A 647 -8.09 -7.49 -4.83
C ASN A 647 -7.56 -7.66 -3.40
N PHE A 648 -8.32 -8.35 -2.53
CA PHE A 648 -7.91 -8.65 -1.17
C PHE A 648 -6.57 -9.43 -1.10
N ALA A 649 -6.31 -10.31 -2.07
CA ALA A 649 -5.05 -11.08 -2.12
C ALA A 649 -3.82 -10.17 -2.25
N THR A 650 -3.97 -9.02 -2.89
CA THR A 650 -2.91 -8.02 -3.03
C THR A 650 -2.55 -7.39 -1.68
N ILE A 651 -3.51 -7.25 -0.75
CA ILE A 651 -3.22 -6.80 0.62
C ILE A 651 -2.33 -7.82 1.33
N VAL A 652 -2.63 -9.10 1.19
CA VAL A 652 -1.84 -10.17 1.81
C VAL A 652 -0.42 -10.20 1.28
N LYS A 653 -0.25 -10.03 -0.04
CA LYS A 653 1.08 -9.85 -0.66
C LYS A 653 1.79 -8.60 -0.17
N ALA A 654 1.08 -7.49 0.00
CA ALA A 654 1.66 -6.27 0.56
C ALA A 654 2.15 -6.48 2.00
N VAL A 655 1.42 -7.25 2.81
CA VAL A 655 1.86 -7.64 4.17
C VAL A 655 3.10 -8.55 4.09
N GLU A 656 3.13 -9.55 3.21
CA GLU A 656 4.31 -10.38 2.98
C GLU A 656 5.52 -9.54 2.60
N ASN A 657 5.35 -8.60 1.68
CA ASN A 657 6.39 -7.66 1.27
C ASN A 657 6.86 -6.78 2.43
N GLY A 658 5.95 -6.25 3.23
CA GLY A 658 6.26 -5.46 4.42
C GLY A 658 7.08 -6.24 5.46
N ARG A 659 6.73 -7.51 5.71
CA ARG A 659 7.49 -8.41 6.60
C ARG A 659 8.89 -8.70 6.07
N ASN A 660 9.04 -8.99 4.78
CA ASN A 660 10.32 -9.21 4.13
C ASN A 660 11.19 -7.95 4.19
N LEU A 661 10.61 -6.80 3.89
CA LEU A 661 11.31 -5.53 3.92
C LEU A 661 11.86 -5.21 5.32
N TYR A 662 11.03 -5.39 6.34
CA TYR A 662 11.46 -5.23 7.73
C TYR A 662 12.61 -6.17 8.10
N GLN A 663 12.54 -7.43 7.64
CA GLN A 663 13.59 -8.41 7.87
C GLN A 663 14.90 -8.02 7.15
N ASN A 664 14.81 -7.51 5.92
CA ASN A 664 15.95 -7.03 5.15
C ASN A 664 16.62 -5.81 5.82
N ILE A 665 15.83 -4.89 6.38
CA ILE A 665 16.34 -3.78 7.19
C ILE A 665 17.09 -4.31 8.40
N LYS A 666 16.57 -5.31 9.11
CA LYS A 666 17.27 -5.96 10.23
C LYS A 666 18.60 -6.57 9.81
N TYR A 667 18.65 -7.21 8.64
CA TYR A 667 19.90 -7.78 8.12
C TYR A 667 20.96 -6.71 7.86
N ALA A 668 20.58 -5.60 7.25
CA ALA A 668 21.46 -4.46 7.02
C ALA A 668 21.97 -3.84 8.34
N ILE A 669 21.07 -3.61 9.31
CA ILE A 669 21.41 -3.09 10.63
C ILE A 669 22.40 -4.03 11.35
N ARG A 670 22.12 -5.34 11.35
CA ARG A 670 22.97 -6.36 11.97
C ARG A 670 24.36 -6.36 11.36
N PHE A 671 24.46 -6.29 10.05
CA PHE A 671 25.71 -6.22 9.31
C PHE A 671 26.56 -5.02 9.73
N LEU A 672 25.97 -3.83 9.73
CA LEU A 672 26.67 -2.59 10.09
C LEU A 672 27.15 -2.60 11.55
N LEU A 673 26.24 -2.90 12.48
CA LEU A 673 26.52 -2.82 13.89
C LEU A 673 27.52 -3.88 14.36
N SER A 674 27.42 -5.13 13.86
CA SER A 674 28.37 -6.19 14.24
C SER A 674 29.76 -5.93 13.70
N GLY A 675 29.89 -5.42 12.49
CA GLY A 675 31.16 -5.04 11.90
C GLY A 675 31.87 -3.92 12.70
N ASN A 676 31.15 -2.86 13.06
CA ASN A 676 31.67 -1.75 13.84
C ASN A 676 32.06 -2.20 15.26
N PHE A 677 31.23 -3.05 15.89
CA PHE A 677 31.55 -3.61 17.20
C PHE A 677 32.82 -4.46 17.17
N GLY A 678 33.01 -5.25 16.08
CA GLY A 678 34.26 -6.01 15.89
C GLY A 678 35.52 -5.12 15.81
N ALA A 679 35.44 -4.01 15.09
CA ALA A 679 36.53 -3.03 15.00
C ALA A 679 36.84 -2.39 16.36
N ILE A 680 35.83 -1.97 17.11
CA ILE A 680 35.97 -1.40 18.46
C ILE A 680 36.62 -2.40 19.38
N LEU A 681 36.19 -3.67 19.37
CA LEU A 681 36.80 -4.73 20.20
C LEU A 681 38.27 -4.97 19.87
N ALA A 682 38.63 -4.99 18.59
CA ALA A 682 40.04 -5.17 18.19
C ALA A 682 40.90 -4.03 18.71
N VAL A 683 40.44 -2.79 18.61
CA VAL A 683 41.13 -1.62 19.16
C VAL A 683 41.26 -1.69 20.68
N LEU A 684 40.18 -2.03 21.36
CA LEU A 684 40.13 -2.16 22.82
C LEU A 684 41.11 -3.23 23.30
N CYS A 685 41.08 -4.42 22.67
CA CYS A 685 42.01 -5.51 23.01
C CYS A 685 43.48 -5.10 22.83
N ALA A 686 43.81 -4.45 21.71
CA ALA A 686 45.18 -3.95 21.48
C ALA A 686 45.58 -2.90 22.53
N SER A 687 44.69 -1.96 22.84
CA SER A 687 44.93 -0.93 23.85
C SER A 687 45.15 -1.52 25.25
N ILE A 688 44.34 -2.47 25.70
CA ILE A 688 44.45 -3.13 26.99
C ILE A 688 45.77 -3.95 27.07
N ALA A 689 46.09 -4.68 25.98
CA ALA A 689 47.28 -5.50 25.91
C ALA A 689 48.59 -4.72 25.75
N GLY A 690 48.53 -3.40 25.59
CA GLY A 690 49.73 -2.58 25.38
C GLY A 690 50.38 -2.76 24.01
N LEU A 691 49.63 -3.27 23.04
CA LEU A 691 50.07 -3.47 21.66
C LEU A 691 49.92 -2.18 20.84
N PRO A 692 50.62 -2.06 19.70
CA PRO A 692 50.41 -0.97 18.77
C PRO A 692 48.97 -0.97 18.25
N VAL A 693 48.48 0.21 17.90
CA VAL A 693 47.13 0.38 17.35
C VAL A 693 46.96 -0.42 16.05
N PRO A 694 45.91 -1.28 15.95
CA PRO A 694 45.75 -2.18 14.79
C PRO A 694 45.29 -1.47 13.52
N PHE A 695 44.81 -0.23 13.59
CA PHE A 695 44.28 0.49 12.44
C PHE A 695 44.79 1.91 12.34
N ALA A 696 45.21 2.33 11.15
CA ALA A 696 45.38 3.74 10.84
C ALA A 696 43.99 4.40 10.58
N PRO A 697 43.86 5.74 10.79
CA PRO A 697 42.59 6.45 10.51
C PRO A 697 42.02 6.19 9.10
N VAL A 698 42.88 6.14 8.08
CA VAL A 698 42.51 5.88 6.71
C VAL A 698 41.88 4.48 6.52
N HIS A 699 42.29 3.48 7.29
CA HIS A 699 41.71 2.14 7.25
C HIS A 699 40.26 2.16 7.67
N LEU A 700 39.94 2.86 8.75
CA LEU A 700 38.59 2.94 9.30
C LEU A 700 37.64 3.70 8.36
N LEU A 701 38.12 4.73 7.70
CA LEU A 701 37.39 5.48 6.70
C LEU A 701 37.13 4.64 5.44
N PHE A 702 38.11 3.88 4.97
CA PHE A 702 37.93 2.96 3.84
C PHE A 702 36.88 1.89 4.14
N ILE A 703 36.88 1.37 5.36
CA ILE A 703 35.91 0.38 5.82
C ILE A 703 34.48 0.94 5.71
N ASN A 704 34.20 2.09 6.30
CA ASN A 704 32.85 2.68 6.28
C ASN A 704 32.35 2.99 4.87
N LEU A 705 33.27 3.45 4.01
CA LEU A 705 32.92 3.87 2.66
C LEU A 705 32.64 2.70 1.72
N LEU A 706 33.52 1.72 1.64
CA LEU A 706 33.51 0.68 0.62
C LEU A 706 32.96 -0.65 1.11
N THR A 707 33.29 -1.06 2.32
CA THR A 707 32.90 -2.39 2.80
C THR A 707 31.58 -2.41 3.52
N ASP A 708 31.02 -1.24 3.90
CA ASP A 708 29.77 -1.16 4.63
C ASP A 708 28.57 -0.79 3.72
N SER A 709 28.70 0.25 2.92
CA SER A 709 27.55 0.81 2.20
C SER A 709 26.97 -0.15 1.16
N LEU A 710 27.82 -0.73 0.30
CA LEU A 710 27.36 -1.60 -0.79
C LEU A 710 26.74 -2.92 -0.31
N PRO A 711 27.38 -3.70 0.60
CA PRO A 711 26.78 -4.91 1.14
C PRO A 711 25.52 -4.66 1.95
N ALA A 712 25.44 -3.55 2.71
CA ALA A 712 24.25 -3.21 3.48
C ALA A 712 23.03 -2.88 2.58
N ILE A 713 23.23 -2.13 1.49
CA ILE A 713 22.21 -1.91 0.46
C ILE A 713 21.82 -3.24 -0.18
N ALA A 714 22.78 -4.08 -0.54
CA ALA A 714 22.53 -5.38 -1.13
C ALA A 714 21.75 -6.32 -0.21
N LEU A 715 21.96 -6.27 1.10
CA LEU A 715 21.17 -6.99 2.10
C LEU A 715 19.73 -6.44 2.19
N GLY A 716 19.55 -5.14 2.01
CA GLY A 716 18.23 -4.53 1.89
C GLY A 716 17.44 -5.02 0.66
N MET A 717 18.14 -5.53 -0.34
CA MET A 717 17.57 -6.12 -1.57
C MET A 717 17.56 -7.67 -1.54
N GLU A 718 17.63 -8.28 -0.35
CA GLU A 718 17.56 -9.75 -0.24
C GLU A 718 16.25 -10.27 -0.82
N PRO A 719 16.29 -11.33 -1.66
CA PRO A 719 15.10 -11.92 -2.23
C PRO A 719 14.06 -12.30 -1.16
N HIS A 720 12.79 -12.04 -1.45
CA HIS A 720 11.69 -12.32 -0.55
C HIS A 720 11.54 -13.81 -0.28
N SER A 721 11.10 -14.14 0.92
CA SER A 721 10.80 -15.50 1.35
C SER A 721 9.40 -15.55 1.93
N SER A 722 8.58 -16.49 1.46
CA SER A 722 7.24 -16.73 2.02
C SER A 722 7.27 -17.30 3.45
N GLU A 723 8.45 -17.72 3.93
CA GLU A 723 8.63 -18.16 5.31
C GLU A 723 8.22 -17.11 6.35
N VAL A 724 8.28 -15.82 5.99
CA VAL A 724 7.85 -14.72 6.88
C VAL A 724 6.36 -14.78 7.22
N MET A 725 5.54 -15.45 6.37
CA MET A 725 4.12 -15.66 6.61
C MET A 725 3.83 -16.83 7.57
N ASN A 726 4.86 -17.54 8.04
CA ASN A 726 4.73 -18.51 9.13
C ASN A 726 4.94 -17.89 10.51
N GLU A 727 5.34 -16.62 10.56
CA GLU A 727 5.57 -15.90 11.82
C GLU A 727 4.31 -15.10 12.21
N LYS A 728 4.05 -15.00 13.52
CA LYS A 728 2.96 -14.15 14.05
C LYS A 728 3.28 -12.67 13.85
N PRO A 729 2.25 -11.81 13.73
CA PRO A 729 2.44 -10.37 13.65
C PRO A 729 3.25 -9.84 14.83
N ARG A 730 4.07 -8.85 14.55
CA ARG A 730 4.87 -8.17 15.58
C ARG A 730 4.01 -7.15 16.32
N SER A 731 4.15 -7.07 17.63
CA SER A 731 3.54 -6.00 18.43
C SER A 731 4.11 -4.62 18.04
N ALA A 732 3.26 -3.60 18.00
CA ALA A 732 3.63 -2.22 17.67
C ALA A 732 4.75 -1.65 18.57
N ASP A 733 4.74 -2.01 19.86
CA ASP A 733 5.66 -1.48 20.87
C ASP A 733 7.07 -2.10 20.81
N LYS A 734 7.30 -3.15 20.02
CA LYS A 734 8.60 -3.81 19.98
C LYS A 734 9.58 -3.04 19.10
N SER A 735 10.56 -2.41 19.74
CA SER A 735 11.74 -1.89 19.04
C SER A 735 12.43 -2.97 18.21
N ILE A 736 13.01 -2.57 17.08
CA ILE A 736 13.84 -3.45 16.23
C ILE A 736 15.05 -4.00 17.00
N LEU A 737 15.55 -3.22 17.96
CA LEU A 737 16.74 -3.51 18.75
C LEU A 737 16.41 -4.26 20.04
N THR A 738 15.90 -5.46 19.90
CA THR A 738 15.60 -6.35 21.04
C THR A 738 16.90 -6.86 21.69
N LYS A 739 16.84 -7.26 22.97
CA LYS A 739 17.99 -7.84 23.68
C LYS A 739 18.59 -9.06 22.95
N ASP A 740 17.74 -9.92 22.36
CA ASP A 740 18.20 -11.06 21.56
C ASP A 740 18.94 -10.61 20.29
N PHE A 741 18.44 -9.56 19.63
CA PHE A 741 19.08 -9.01 18.44
C PHE A 741 20.41 -8.36 18.75
N LEU A 742 20.50 -7.59 19.83
CA LEU A 742 21.76 -7.01 20.31
C LEU A 742 22.76 -8.08 20.75
N GLY A 743 22.30 -9.16 21.37
CA GLY A 743 23.13 -10.30 21.72
C GLY A 743 23.73 -11.00 20.49
N LYS A 744 22.98 -11.10 19.38
CA LYS A 744 23.49 -11.62 18.10
C LYS A 744 24.57 -10.72 17.54
N ILE A 745 24.34 -9.41 17.51
CA ILE A 745 25.30 -8.39 17.04
C ILE A 745 26.58 -8.47 17.85
N GLY A 746 26.47 -8.56 19.19
CA GLY A 746 27.62 -8.66 20.08
C GLY A 746 28.46 -9.93 19.85
N LEU A 747 27.77 -11.09 19.73
CA LEU A 747 28.45 -12.36 19.46
C LEU A 747 29.17 -12.38 18.11
N GLU A 748 28.52 -11.93 17.07
CA GLU A 748 29.10 -11.90 15.73
C GLU A 748 30.21 -10.90 15.58
N GLY A 749 30.07 -9.71 16.18
CA GLY A 749 31.13 -8.72 16.24
C GLY A 749 32.34 -9.19 17.09
N PHE A 750 32.10 -9.94 18.18
CA PHE A 750 33.14 -10.57 18.94
C PHE A 750 33.97 -11.54 18.08
N VAL A 751 33.33 -12.38 17.29
CA VAL A 751 34.04 -13.32 16.39
C VAL A 751 34.88 -12.56 15.36
N ILE A 752 34.31 -11.51 14.74
CA ILE A 752 35.01 -10.68 13.76
C ILE A 752 36.22 -10.00 14.42
N GLY A 753 36.07 -9.40 15.60
CA GLY A 753 37.11 -8.73 16.35
C GLY A 753 38.23 -9.70 16.77
N ALA A 754 37.87 -10.88 17.26
CA ALA A 754 38.83 -11.92 17.65
C ALA A 754 39.67 -12.41 16.45
N MET A 755 39.03 -12.69 15.31
CA MET A 755 39.73 -13.09 14.08
C MET A 755 40.67 -11.97 13.57
N THR A 756 40.24 -10.73 13.67
CA THR A 756 41.02 -9.55 13.32
C THR A 756 42.25 -9.41 14.23
N MET A 757 42.07 -9.60 15.54
CA MET A 757 43.21 -9.56 16.50
C MET A 757 44.19 -10.71 16.33
N LEU A 758 43.68 -11.93 16.02
CA LEU A 758 44.55 -13.06 15.71
C LEU A 758 45.39 -12.78 14.45
N SER A 759 44.79 -12.23 13.44
CA SER A 759 45.48 -11.79 12.22
C SER A 759 46.51 -10.70 12.51
N PHE A 760 46.13 -9.68 13.31
CA PHE A 760 47.06 -8.64 13.77
C PHE A 760 48.29 -9.21 14.46
N LEU A 761 48.09 -10.10 15.44
CA LEU A 761 49.19 -10.72 16.18
C LEU A 761 50.08 -11.54 15.25
N THR A 762 49.53 -12.28 14.29
CA THR A 762 50.30 -13.03 13.30
C THR A 762 51.20 -12.10 12.48
N GLY A 763 50.67 -11.03 11.91
CA GLY A 763 51.46 -10.05 11.16
C GLY A 763 52.46 -9.31 12.02
N TYR A 764 52.09 -8.96 13.27
CA TYR A 764 52.97 -8.29 14.23
C TYR A 764 54.20 -9.14 14.59
N HIS A 765 54.01 -10.44 14.81
CA HIS A 765 55.11 -11.37 15.09
C HIS A 765 55.99 -11.68 13.86
N MET A 766 55.43 -11.51 12.64
CA MET A 766 56.21 -11.73 11.41
C MET A 766 57.14 -10.57 11.06
N ASN A 767 56.62 -9.32 11.06
CA ASN A 767 57.42 -8.15 10.63
C ASN A 767 57.00 -6.83 11.33
N GLY A 768 56.58 -6.90 12.60
CA GLY A 768 56.31 -5.72 13.42
C GLY A 768 54.96 -5.04 13.17
N ALA A 769 54.87 -3.80 13.69
CA ALA A 769 53.57 -3.09 13.83
C ALA A 769 52.89 -2.79 12.49
N LEU A 770 53.64 -2.43 11.43
CA LEU A 770 53.07 -2.07 10.14
C LEU A 770 52.43 -3.27 9.44
N LEU A 771 53.13 -4.42 9.43
CA LEU A 771 52.60 -5.65 8.87
C LEU A 771 51.38 -6.14 9.68
N GLY A 772 51.45 -6.04 11.02
CA GLY A 772 50.31 -6.35 11.90
C GLY A 772 49.09 -5.51 11.59
N SER A 773 49.27 -4.18 11.45
CA SER A 773 48.19 -3.26 11.04
C SER A 773 47.60 -3.60 9.66
N THR A 774 48.48 -3.96 8.70
CA THR A 774 48.07 -4.38 7.34
C THR A 774 47.22 -5.67 7.38
N PHE A 775 47.61 -6.65 8.18
CA PHE A 775 46.88 -7.91 8.40
C PHE A 775 45.52 -7.64 9.06
N ALA A 776 45.48 -6.80 10.09
CA ALA A 776 44.23 -6.43 10.75
C ALA A 776 43.26 -5.73 9.79
N PHE A 777 43.75 -4.76 9.04
CA PHE A 777 42.96 -4.01 8.08
C PHE A 777 42.36 -4.91 6.98
N GLY A 778 43.23 -5.73 6.32
CA GLY A 778 42.77 -6.65 5.30
C GLY A 778 41.77 -7.68 5.82
N THR A 779 42.05 -8.24 7.00
CA THR A 779 41.16 -9.24 7.64
C THR A 779 39.84 -8.63 8.03
N LEU A 780 39.81 -7.43 8.62
CA LEU A 780 38.56 -6.78 9.01
C LEU A 780 37.68 -6.47 7.80
N CYS A 781 38.25 -5.89 6.72
CA CYS A 781 37.51 -5.62 5.48
C CYS A 781 36.93 -6.89 4.88
N LEU A 782 37.75 -7.94 4.71
CA LEU A 782 37.27 -9.20 4.13
C LEU A 782 36.30 -9.94 5.04
N ALA A 783 36.51 -9.95 6.34
CA ALA A 783 35.61 -10.57 7.32
C ALA A 783 34.21 -9.91 7.27
N ARG A 784 34.16 -8.57 7.10
CA ARG A 784 32.90 -7.85 6.95
C ARG A 784 32.23 -8.22 5.63
N LEU A 785 32.95 -8.29 4.51
CA LEU A 785 32.40 -8.74 3.24
C LEU A 785 31.84 -10.17 3.33
N PHE A 786 32.55 -11.11 3.96
CA PHE A 786 32.05 -12.46 4.23
C PHE A 786 30.87 -12.45 5.20
N HIS A 787 30.86 -11.53 6.17
CA HIS A 787 29.79 -11.41 7.14
C HIS A 787 28.46 -11.00 6.49
N GLY A 788 28.46 -10.30 5.34
CA GLY A 788 27.26 -10.07 4.55
C GLY A 788 26.48 -11.36 4.27
N PHE A 789 27.16 -12.45 3.95
CA PHE A 789 26.51 -13.77 3.77
C PHE A 789 25.99 -14.36 5.10
N ASN A 790 26.59 -14.03 6.22
CA ASN A 790 26.06 -14.40 7.54
C ASN A 790 24.74 -13.65 7.84
N CYS A 791 24.63 -12.40 7.44
CA CYS A 791 23.48 -11.57 7.78
C CYS A 791 22.22 -11.88 6.98
N LYS A 792 22.28 -12.61 5.87
CA LYS A 792 21.14 -12.98 5.01
C LYS A 792 20.03 -13.80 5.70
N SER A 793 20.32 -14.44 6.81
CA SER A 793 19.39 -15.31 7.52
C SER A 793 19.81 -15.51 8.98
N ASP A 794 18.86 -15.81 9.83
CA ASP A 794 19.09 -16.27 11.19
C ASP A 794 19.50 -17.74 11.25
N HIS A 795 19.20 -18.50 10.19
CA HIS A 795 19.59 -19.90 10.02
C HIS A 795 20.92 -20.03 9.25
N PRO A 796 21.63 -21.16 9.38
CA PRO A 796 22.81 -21.43 8.57
C PRO A 796 22.46 -21.41 7.07
N VAL A 797 23.27 -20.73 6.27
CA VAL A 797 23.06 -20.59 4.81
C VAL A 797 24.12 -21.31 3.98
N ILE A 798 25.28 -21.65 4.54
CA ILE A 798 26.33 -22.43 3.87
C ILE A 798 25.71 -23.76 3.41
N PHE A 799 26.02 -24.18 2.20
CA PHE A 799 25.48 -25.39 1.53
C PHE A 799 23.98 -25.33 1.15
N THR A 800 23.35 -24.15 1.22
CA THR A 800 21.98 -23.95 0.74
C THR A 800 21.97 -23.09 -0.52
N LYS A 801 20.92 -23.23 -1.36
CA LYS A 801 20.70 -22.34 -2.52
C LYS A 801 20.60 -20.87 -2.11
N ARG A 802 20.22 -20.59 -0.87
CA ARG A 802 20.09 -19.24 -0.31
C ARG A 802 21.42 -18.51 -0.23
N PHE A 803 22.56 -19.22 -0.16
CA PHE A 803 23.89 -18.58 -0.12
C PHE A 803 24.15 -17.73 -1.37
N PHE A 804 23.75 -18.19 -2.54
CA PHE A 804 24.00 -17.53 -3.84
C PHE A 804 22.78 -16.85 -4.46
N ASN A 805 21.65 -16.71 -3.79
CA ASN A 805 20.43 -16.17 -4.38
C ASN A 805 20.44 -14.64 -4.55
N ASN A 806 21.27 -13.90 -3.79
CA ASN A 806 21.39 -12.45 -3.87
C ASN A 806 22.56 -12.04 -4.76
N LYS A 807 22.27 -11.72 -6.01
CA LYS A 807 23.29 -11.29 -6.99
C LYS A 807 23.95 -9.94 -6.64
N TRP A 808 23.21 -9.04 -5.98
CA TRP A 808 23.73 -7.75 -5.55
C TRP A 808 24.77 -7.90 -4.46
N LEU A 809 24.53 -8.79 -3.50
CA LEU A 809 25.49 -9.10 -2.45
C LEU A 809 26.76 -9.76 -2.98
N GLN A 810 26.62 -10.66 -3.97
CA GLN A 810 27.77 -11.25 -4.65
C GLN A 810 28.59 -10.19 -5.40
N GLY A 811 27.92 -9.29 -6.13
CA GLY A 811 28.58 -8.17 -6.79
C GLY A 811 29.32 -7.25 -5.83
N ALA A 812 28.68 -6.89 -4.70
CA ALA A 812 29.29 -6.08 -3.65
C ALA A 812 30.49 -6.78 -3.01
N PHE A 813 30.40 -8.11 -2.78
CA PHE A 813 31.52 -8.91 -2.27
C PHE A 813 32.71 -8.93 -3.22
N VAL A 814 32.46 -9.24 -4.51
CA VAL A 814 33.54 -9.32 -5.51
C VAL A 814 34.22 -7.96 -5.68
N LEU A 815 33.44 -6.88 -5.83
CA LEU A 815 33.96 -5.53 -5.93
C LEU A 815 34.81 -5.14 -4.71
N GLY A 816 34.28 -5.38 -3.51
CA GLY A 816 34.99 -5.09 -2.25
C GLY A 816 36.26 -5.92 -2.10
N ALA A 817 36.22 -7.23 -2.44
CA ALA A 817 37.37 -8.12 -2.39
C ALA A 817 38.45 -7.70 -3.38
N VAL A 818 38.11 -7.32 -4.59
CA VAL A 818 39.05 -6.79 -5.59
C VAL A 818 39.71 -5.50 -5.10
N LEU A 819 38.92 -4.56 -4.59
CA LEU A 819 39.42 -3.28 -4.10
C LEU A 819 40.40 -3.46 -2.92
N ILE A 820 40.03 -4.23 -1.89
CA ILE A 820 40.89 -4.44 -0.75
C ILE A 820 42.17 -5.21 -1.16
N THR A 821 42.05 -6.23 -2.02
CA THR A 821 43.20 -6.96 -2.53
C THR A 821 44.14 -6.04 -3.30
N SER A 822 43.64 -5.15 -4.13
CA SER A 822 44.42 -4.15 -4.85
C SER A 822 45.17 -3.23 -3.87
N VAL A 823 44.51 -2.75 -2.80
CA VAL A 823 45.16 -1.93 -1.78
C VAL A 823 46.31 -2.68 -1.05
N LEU A 824 46.15 -3.98 -0.83
CA LEU A 824 47.16 -4.80 -0.12
C LEU A 824 48.32 -5.28 -0.98
N THR A 825 48.17 -5.29 -2.33
CA THR A 825 49.15 -5.87 -3.25
C THR A 825 49.80 -4.86 -4.20
N VAL A 826 49.15 -3.73 -4.47
CA VAL A 826 49.65 -2.71 -5.42
C VAL A 826 50.48 -1.65 -4.66
N PRO A 827 51.77 -1.48 -4.95
CA PRO A 827 52.63 -0.61 -4.17
C PRO A 827 52.23 0.88 -4.13
N GLU A 828 51.61 1.36 -5.18
CA GLU A 828 51.17 2.76 -5.32
C GLU A 828 50.14 3.18 -4.24
N PHE A 829 49.39 2.23 -3.72
CA PHE A 829 48.38 2.49 -2.66
C PHE A 829 49.01 2.46 -1.25
N HIS A 830 50.17 1.87 -1.06
CA HIS A 830 50.74 1.62 0.27
C HIS A 830 51.02 2.90 1.07
N ARG A 831 51.50 3.91 0.39
CA ARG A 831 51.77 5.21 1.02
C ARG A 831 50.47 5.89 1.49
N VAL A 832 49.43 5.82 0.68
CA VAL A 832 48.12 6.43 0.98
C VAL A 832 47.42 5.70 2.13
N PHE A 833 47.39 4.36 2.06
CA PHE A 833 46.72 3.54 3.06
C PHE A 833 47.60 3.11 4.24
N LYS A 834 48.86 3.51 4.29
CA LYS A 834 49.82 3.13 5.36
C LYS A 834 49.85 1.61 5.59
N VAL A 835 49.95 0.83 4.52
CA VAL A 835 50.01 -0.64 4.52
C VAL A 835 51.32 -1.15 3.95
N GLU A 836 51.69 -2.39 4.26
CA GLU A 836 52.86 -3.08 3.72
C GLU A 836 52.43 -4.01 2.58
N THR A 837 53.27 -4.18 1.54
CA THR A 837 52.93 -5.09 0.42
C THR A 837 52.87 -6.52 0.92
N LEU A 838 51.75 -7.16 0.74
CA LEU A 838 51.60 -8.57 1.09
C LEU A 838 52.05 -9.49 -0.06
N ASN A 839 52.85 -10.50 0.28
CA ASN A 839 53.10 -11.61 -0.63
C ASN A 839 51.88 -12.57 -0.68
N LEU A 840 51.86 -13.51 -1.65
CA LEU A 840 50.77 -14.40 -1.85
C LEU A 840 50.39 -15.25 -0.63
N MET A 841 51.41 -15.70 0.15
CA MET A 841 51.19 -16.49 1.35
C MET A 841 50.58 -15.63 2.49
N GLN A 842 51.07 -14.40 2.68
CA GLN A 842 50.51 -13.45 3.64
C GLN A 842 49.08 -13.05 3.31
N LEU A 843 48.81 -12.77 2.02
CA LEU A 843 47.45 -12.51 1.53
C LEU A 843 46.53 -13.71 1.79
N GLY A 844 47.03 -14.95 1.53
CA GLY A 844 46.33 -16.17 1.86
C GLY A 844 45.95 -16.31 3.31
N CYS A 845 46.87 -15.93 4.23
CA CYS A 845 46.59 -15.90 5.68
C CYS A 845 45.48 -14.90 6.05
N VAL A 846 45.52 -13.69 5.48
CA VAL A 846 44.46 -12.67 5.68
C VAL A 846 43.08 -13.17 5.24
N TYR A 847 42.99 -13.78 4.05
CA TYR A 847 41.76 -14.40 3.55
C TYR A 847 41.31 -15.58 4.43
N LEU A 848 42.26 -16.39 4.95
CA LEU A 848 41.92 -17.51 5.81
C LEU A 848 41.30 -17.04 7.14
N TYR A 849 41.85 -16.03 7.81
CA TYR A 849 41.25 -15.45 9.02
C TYR A 849 39.90 -14.84 8.78
N ALA A 850 39.74 -14.13 7.67
CA ALA A 850 38.45 -13.55 7.27
C ALA A 850 37.39 -14.62 6.97
N PHE A 851 37.75 -15.64 6.22
CA PHE A 851 36.84 -16.77 5.91
C PHE A 851 36.49 -17.60 7.15
N ALA A 852 37.48 -17.78 8.09
CA ALA A 852 37.24 -18.47 9.35
C ALA A 852 36.13 -17.77 10.18
N SER A 853 36.06 -16.43 10.15
CA SER A 853 34.97 -15.70 10.81
C SER A 853 33.58 -16.09 10.26
N LEU A 854 33.43 -16.26 8.93
CA LEU A 854 32.19 -16.75 8.30
C LEU A 854 31.84 -18.14 8.84
N LEU A 855 32.77 -19.08 8.83
CA LEU A 855 32.52 -20.46 9.25
C LEU A 855 32.15 -20.57 10.73
N ILE A 856 32.84 -19.84 11.60
CA ILE A 856 32.57 -19.84 13.05
C ILE A 856 31.15 -19.33 13.31
N ILE A 857 30.74 -18.21 12.67
CA ILE A 857 29.40 -17.66 12.85
C ILE A 857 28.34 -18.63 12.32
N GLN A 858 28.58 -19.29 11.20
CA GLN A 858 27.64 -20.31 10.66
C GLN A 858 27.54 -21.52 11.60
N LEU A 859 28.63 -21.95 12.19
CA LEU A 859 28.65 -23.02 13.19
C LEU A 859 27.85 -22.62 14.45
N LEU A 860 28.04 -21.41 14.96
CA LEU A 860 27.28 -20.89 16.09
C LEU A 860 25.79 -20.85 15.81
N LYS A 861 25.37 -20.45 14.62
CA LYS A 861 23.96 -20.50 14.18
C LYS A 861 23.41 -21.92 14.15
N TRP A 862 24.20 -22.87 13.64
CA TRP A 862 23.81 -24.28 13.59
C TRP A 862 23.64 -24.89 14.99
N ILE A 863 24.55 -24.58 15.90
CA ILE A 863 24.47 -25.00 17.31
C ILE A 863 23.21 -24.42 17.95
N ARG A 864 22.98 -23.10 17.80
CA ARG A 864 21.78 -22.44 18.34
C ARG A 864 20.48 -23.01 17.80
N MET A 865 20.44 -23.38 16.51
CA MET A 865 19.27 -24.00 15.88
C MET A 865 18.97 -25.36 16.53
N LYS A 866 20.02 -26.21 16.75
CA LYS A 866 19.85 -27.50 17.42
C LYS A 866 19.37 -27.39 18.86
N PHE A 867 19.83 -26.39 19.60
CA PHE A 867 19.36 -26.15 20.98
C PHE A 867 17.92 -25.63 21.06
N ARG A 868 17.41 -24.95 20.04
CA ARG A 868 16.00 -24.52 19.98
C ARG A 868 15.03 -25.61 19.56
N GLN A 869 15.50 -26.65 18.90
CA GLN A 869 14.69 -27.80 18.49
C GLN A 869 14.58 -28.88 19.58
N ARG A 870 15.39 -28.81 20.61
CA ARG A 870 15.27 -29.57 21.85
C ARG A 870 14.50 -28.78 22.92
#